data_1331573cc13f6db258fd72cc7db5fe8d
#
_entry.id   1331573cc13f6db258fd72cc7db5fe8d
#
_cell.length_a   1.000
_cell.length_b   1.000
_cell.length_c   1.000
_cell.angle_alpha   90.00
_cell.angle_beta   90.00
_cell.angle_gamma   90.00
#
_symmetry.space_group_name_H-M   'P 1'
#
loop_
_entity.id
_entity.type
_entity.pdbx_description
1 polymer ?
#
loop_
_entity_poly.entity_id
_entity_poly.type
_entity_poly.pdbx_seq_one_letter_code
_entity_poly.pdbx_strand_id
1 'polypeptide(L)'
;MNSPRIFATSIVPRNMDEASERIERCPDFTEDDKLDARRIIKSLISERSRSRAGTAEAESRVDYLSDMLGIETRKVISIVERMRVAGILAKDDDMTAYLRLGQLRKFKYYIQLERFLVETVIGECTKFSLKEINEKAIASGIARSSVKDIRTILFFWTIRHYIEKCPVTDDYVQIAAKVSASDLEKQIAVRNSIASFIVYRFKDNNKEEDGEVKVGFSLAGLVGDYNDSALFPEKIDVGMAEEALLFLAKTGILNLEGGFMVLYNKLQIERLKDSKCRYKKDDYHNLDDFYKQRIQQIHIIGKYANMMVSDKKRAMEYVHDYFVLDFKAFIKKYFDSKEAKRIDRNISEKKYEELFGSLTGTQSDIINDSESRFIVVPAGPGSGKTYVLVRKLASLILLEDVKSEQLLMLTFSRAAATEFKKRLKALIGNAAEYVEIKTFHSYSFDILGRKGTVEGSEHIVADAVVEIRSGRVERSRITKSILVIDEAQDLGEQEFALVKELIRCNEDMRVIAVGDDDQNIYEFRGSDSGNMKSLITEYGASVYNMLENFRSSQTVISLANSYVKGISGRLKSGPIVGKRIDPGNIRLVRHSTPDYEQAIVNEIVSGNNPGTICILTATNDDALVISALLNKSGRKARLIQSREGFQLSDLAEFRSFIDAVLEYNCACLDDAMWTEATEAVRRRFSDSGCLDLLENSLAAFNEEYPTRKYFTDFENFLLESQIEDFTRSKDSEVVVSTIHKAKGCEYDNVYISLKGLHNVTDQERGWSMSE
;
A
#
# COMPACT_ATOMS: atom_id res chain seq x y z
N MET A 1 12.21 11.91 13.05
CA MET A 1 13.20 12.02 11.94
C MET A 1 12.43 12.60 10.75
N ASN A 2 12.85 13.75 10.20
CA ASN A 2 12.20 14.31 9.03
C ASN A 2 12.77 13.63 7.79
N SER A 3 12.06 12.65 7.25
CA SER A 3 12.36 12.10 5.93
C SER A 3 12.06 13.15 4.85
N PRO A 4 12.84 13.20 3.78
CA PRO A 4 12.56 14.11 2.67
C PRO A 4 11.15 13.89 2.11
N ARG A 5 10.51 14.97 1.66
CA ARG A 5 9.13 15.00 1.20
C ARG A 5 9.06 15.38 -0.27
N ILE A 6 8.22 14.72 -1.01
CA ILE A 6 7.89 15.04 -2.39
C ILE A 6 6.46 15.53 -2.41
N PHE A 7 6.24 16.73 -2.93
CA PHE A 7 4.88 17.24 -3.08
C PHE A 7 4.26 16.67 -4.35
N ALA A 8 3.10 16.06 -4.20
CA ALA A 8 2.37 15.50 -5.33
C ALA A 8 1.86 16.58 -6.30
N THR A 9 1.76 17.83 -5.84
CA THR A 9 1.47 19.02 -6.66
C THR A 9 2.59 19.37 -7.63
N SER A 10 3.81 18.88 -7.40
CA SER A 10 4.95 19.16 -8.28
C SER A 10 4.96 18.37 -9.58
N ILE A 11 4.03 17.45 -9.83
CA ILE A 11 3.97 16.67 -11.06
C ILE A 11 3.52 17.55 -12.23
N VAL A 12 4.39 17.73 -13.22
CA VAL A 12 4.15 18.56 -14.40
C VAL A 12 3.31 17.84 -15.48
N PRO A 13 3.56 16.54 -15.81
CA PRO A 13 2.75 15.84 -16.80
C PRO A 13 1.28 15.74 -16.41
N ARG A 14 0.39 15.85 -17.38
CA ARG A 14 -1.05 15.83 -17.20
C ARG A 14 -1.57 14.43 -16.86
N ASN A 15 -0.95 13.41 -17.47
CA ASN A 15 -1.31 12.00 -17.30
C ASN A 15 -0.08 11.09 -17.32
N MET A 16 -0.30 9.78 -17.08
CA MET A 16 0.77 8.79 -17.09
C MET A 16 1.42 8.60 -18.47
N ASP A 17 0.67 8.84 -19.57
CA ASP A 17 1.22 8.65 -20.92
C ASP A 17 2.23 9.75 -21.21
N GLU A 18 1.89 11.01 -20.92
CA GLU A 18 2.81 12.14 -21.04
C GLU A 18 4.02 11.97 -20.09
N ALA A 19 3.79 11.50 -18.87
CA ALA A 19 4.88 11.22 -17.94
C ALA A 19 5.81 10.13 -18.48
N SER A 20 5.25 9.03 -19.01
CA SER A 20 6.00 7.93 -19.59
C SER A 20 6.78 8.36 -20.82
N GLU A 21 6.18 9.17 -21.69
CA GLU A 21 6.86 9.72 -22.86
C GLU A 21 8.05 10.62 -22.50
N ARG A 22 7.87 11.47 -21.46
CA ARG A 22 8.96 12.31 -20.96
C ARG A 22 10.08 11.49 -20.30
N ILE A 23 9.72 10.44 -19.55
CA ILE A 23 10.69 9.50 -18.97
C ILE A 23 11.49 8.79 -20.06
N GLU A 24 10.82 8.31 -21.13
CA GLU A 24 11.49 7.65 -22.26
C GLU A 24 12.49 8.54 -22.98
N ARG A 25 12.17 9.83 -23.10
CA ARG A 25 13.05 10.80 -23.76
C ARG A 25 14.24 11.24 -22.91
N CYS A 26 14.30 10.84 -21.65
CA CYS A 26 15.38 11.22 -20.74
C CYS A 26 16.64 10.39 -21.03
N PRO A 27 17.74 10.99 -21.50
CA PRO A 27 18.96 10.26 -21.84
C PRO A 27 19.71 9.75 -20.61
N ASP A 28 19.45 10.34 -19.43
CA ASP A 28 20.16 10.04 -18.18
C ASP A 28 19.55 8.87 -17.40
N PHE A 29 18.46 8.29 -17.89
CA PHE A 29 17.81 7.15 -17.26
C PHE A 29 18.23 5.83 -17.94
N THR A 30 18.67 4.87 -17.12
CA THR A 30 18.75 3.47 -17.55
C THR A 30 17.35 2.88 -17.68
N GLU A 31 17.19 1.73 -18.36
CA GLU A 31 15.87 1.07 -18.46
C GLU A 31 15.27 0.76 -17.10
N ASP A 32 16.09 0.40 -16.12
CA ASP A 32 15.69 0.21 -14.73
C ASP A 32 15.22 1.49 -14.06
N ASP A 33 15.92 2.61 -14.30
CA ASP A 33 15.53 3.91 -13.76
C ASP A 33 14.20 4.39 -14.38
N LYS A 34 13.98 4.14 -15.67
CA LYS A 34 12.72 4.47 -16.35
C LYS A 34 11.54 3.73 -15.73
N LEU A 35 11.73 2.44 -15.43
CA LEU A 35 10.69 1.65 -14.79
C LEU A 35 10.41 2.15 -13.36
N ASP A 36 11.45 2.43 -12.58
CA ASP A 36 11.29 2.97 -11.23
C ASP A 36 10.69 4.37 -11.24
N ALA A 37 11.07 5.23 -12.19
CA ALA A 37 10.48 6.56 -12.36
C ALA A 37 8.97 6.48 -12.64
N ARG A 38 8.53 5.55 -13.51
CA ARG A 38 7.10 5.32 -13.77
C ARG A 38 6.36 4.85 -12.51
N ARG A 39 6.94 3.93 -11.73
CA ARG A 39 6.36 3.44 -10.49
C ARG A 39 6.23 4.55 -9.45
N ILE A 40 7.27 5.39 -9.31
CA ILE A 40 7.24 6.56 -8.40
C ILE A 40 6.17 7.55 -8.84
N ILE A 41 6.10 7.93 -10.12
CA ILE A 41 5.09 8.86 -10.63
C ILE A 41 3.68 8.29 -10.44
N LYS A 42 3.46 7.02 -10.76
CA LYS A 42 2.16 6.37 -10.57
C LYS A 42 1.74 6.39 -9.09
N SER A 43 2.66 6.12 -8.18
CA SER A 43 2.41 6.23 -6.75
C SER A 43 2.07 7.64 -6.32
N LEU A 44 2.86 8.63 -6.75
CA LEU A 44 2.61 10.05 -6.45
C LEU A 44 1.27 10.53 -7.00
N ILE A 45 0.87 10.11 -8.20
CA ILE A 45 -0.44 10.41 -8.78
C ILE A 45 -1.55 9.82 -7.93
N SER A 46 -1.42 8.55 -7.53
CA SER A 46 -2.47 7.90 -6.72
C SER A 46 -2.57 8.47 -5.30
N GLU A 47 -1.49 8.97 -4.72
CA GLU A 47 -1.49 9.61 -3.40
C GLU A 47 -2.03 11.03 -3.40
N ARG A 48 -1.90 11.77 -4.50
CA ARG A 48 -2.49 13.10 -4.66
C ARG A 48 -3.96 13.14 -4.23
N SER A 49 -4.72 12.14 -4.70
CA SER A 49 -6.16 12.07 -4.51
C SER A 49 -6.56 11.57 -3.13
N ARG A 50 -5.65 10.90 -2.41
CA ARG A 50 -5.89 10.35 -1.07
C ARG A 50 -5.62 11.34 0.07
N SER A 51 -5.06 12.50 -0.23
CA SER A 51 -4.75 13.51 0.78
C SER A 51 -6.03 14.09 1.40
N ARG A 52 -6.10 14.12 2.73
CA ARG A 52 -7.27 14.51 3.50
C ARG A 52 -7.56 16.00 3.43
N ALA A 53 -8.85 16.33 3.44
CA ALA A 53 -9.35 17.69 3.64
C ALA A 53 -8.78 18.29 4.94
N GLY A 54 -8.06 19.42 4.83
CA GLY A 54 -7.61 20.23 5.98
C GLY A 54 -6.13 20.21 6.31
N THR A 55 -5.32 19.36 5.68
CA THR A 55 -3.86 19.48 5.74
C THR A 55 -3.33 19.91 4.39
N ALA A 56 -2.45 20.90 4.38
CA ALA A 56 -1.79 21.38 3.18
C ALA A 56 -1.16 20.22 2.41
N GLU A 57 -1.37 20.20 1.10
CA GLU A 57 -0.70 19.45 0.05
C GLU A 57 -0.42 17.96 0.33
N ALA A 58 -0.86 17.10 -0.57
CA ALA A 58 -0.50 15.68 -0.57
C ALA A 58 1.02 15.54 -0.66
N GLU A 59 1.59 14.97 0.37
CA GLU A 59 3.01 14.91 0.64
C GLU A 59 3.43 13.46 0.81
N SER A 60 4.26 12.96 -0.11
CA SER A 60 4.84 11.63 -0.02
C SER A 60 6.25 11.68 0.53
N ARG A 61 6.51 10.90 1.55
CA ARG A 61 7.84 10.76 2.13
C ARG A 61 8.67 9.78 1.32
N VAL A 62 9.92 10.08 1.09
CA VAL A 62 10.84 9.24 0.33
C VAL A 62 11.03 7.86 0.96
N ASP A 63 11.11 7.79 2.30
CA ASP A 63 11.20 6.53 3.02
C ASP A 63 9.94 5.66 2.82
N TYR A 64 8.76 6.27 2.82
CA TYR A 64 7.51 5.59 2.51
C TYR A 64 7.47 5.05 1.08
N LEU A 65 7.84 5.88 0.08
CA LEU A 65 7.93 5.44 -1.32
C LEU A 65 8.97 4.31 -1.49
N SER A 66 10.10 4.41 -0.80
CA SER A 66 11.13 3.38 -0.79
C SER A 66 10.61 2.05 -0.26
N ASP A 67 9.94 2.07 0.90
CA ASP A 67 9.37 0.88 1.52
C ASP A 67 8.21 0.28 0.69
N MET A 68 7.32 1.13 0.18
CA MET A 68 6.15 0.71 -0.58
C MET A 68 6.52 0.13 -1.95
N LEU A 69 7.46 0.75 -2.65
CA LEU A 69 7.86 0.35 -4.00
C LEU A 69 9.01 -0.67 -4.01
N GLY A 70 9.63 -0.92 -2.86
CA GLY A 70 10.81 -1.78 -2.76
C GLY A 70 12.03 -1.23 -3.50
N ILE A 71 12.15 0.10 -3.62
CA ILE A 71 13.26 0.78 -4.26
C ILE A 71 14.17 1.35 -3.17
N GLU A 72 15.48 1.21 -3.29
CA GLU A 72 16.43 1.78 -2.34
C GLU A 72 16.22 3.29 -2.19
N THR A 73 16.19 3.81 -0.95
CA THR A 73 15.93 5.24 -0.65
C THR A 73 16.82 6.18 -1.45
N ARG A 74 18.11 5.85 -1.60
CA ARG A 74 19.04 6.65 -2.42
C ARG A 74 18.67 6.68 -3.89
N LYS A 75 18.18 5.54 -4.41
CA LYS A 75 17.73 5.45 -5.81
C LYS A 75 16.45 6.25 -6.02
N VAL A 76 15.50 6.23 -5.06
CA VAL A 76 14.31 7.09 -5.11
C VAL A 76 14.71 8.56 -5.17
N ILE A 77 15.59 9.01 -4.28
CA ILE A 77 16.09 10.40 -4.27
C ILE A 77 16.73 10.76 -5.62
N SER A 78 17.65 9.93 -6.11
CA SER A 78 18.35 10.16 -7.37
C SER A 78 17.39 10.24 -8.57
N ILE A 79 16.39 9.36 -8.63
CA ILE A 79 15.39 9.35 -9.70
C ILE A 79 14.51 10.61 -9.63
N VAL A 80 14.05 11.00 -8.44
CA VAL A 80 13.22 12.19 -8.24
C VAL A 80 13.97 13.46 -8.66
N GLU A 81 15.23 13.60 -8.27
CA GLU A 81 16.02 14.75 -8.67
C GLU A 81 16.26 14.79 -10.20
N ARG A 82 16.53 13.64 -10.81
CA ARG A 82 16.64 13.57 -12.28
C ARG A 82 15.30 13.88 -12.97
N MET A 83 14.17 13.47 -12.40
CA MET A 83 12.84 13.84 -12.90
C MET A 83 12.58 15.35 -12.79
N ARG A 84 13.09 16.02 -11.75
CA ARG A 84 13.03 17.49 -11.62
C ARG A 84 13.89 18.19 -12.66
N VAL A 85 15.11 17.70 -12.89
CA VAL A 85 15.99 18.21 -13.96
C VAL A 85 15.34 18.03 -15.33
N ALA A 86 14.70 16.89 -15.56
CA ALA A 86 14.01 16.58 -16.82
C ALA A 86 12.65 17.30 -16.99
N GLY A 87 12.22 18.09 -16.01
CA GLY A 87 10.93 18.80 -16.08
C GLY A 87 9.70 17.90 -15.97
N ILE A 88 9.86 16.70 -15.42
CA ILE A 88 8.74 15.77 -15.10
C ILE A 88 8.11 16.16 -13.77
N LEU A 89 8.94 16.60 -12.81
CA LEU A 89 8.49 17.23 -11.58
C LEU A 89 8.87 18.73 -11.62
N ALA A 90 8.05 19.59 -11.01
CA ALA A 90 8.32 21.01 -10.90
C ALA A 90 9.59 21.26 -10.05
N LYS A 91 10.27 22.32 -10.38
CA LYS A 91 11.41 22.82 -9.59
C LYS A 91 10.87 23.67 -8.42
N ASP A 92 10.21 23.03 -7.48
CA ASP A 92 9.69 23.72 -6.30
C ASP A 92 10.82 24.01 -5.31
N ASP A 93 10.73 25.14 -4.61
CA ASP A 93 11.62 25.49 -3.51
C ASP A 93 11.26 24.62 -2.28
N ASP A 94 11.73 23.38 -2.29
CA ASP A 94 11.47 22.39 -1.24
C ASP A 94 12.48 22.45 -0.09
N MET A 95 13.51 23.30 -0.24
CA MET A 95 14.54 23.55 0.77
C MET A 95 14.57 25.01 1.17
N THR A 96 14.88 25.25 2.43
CA THR A 96 15.16 26.58 2.96
C THR A 96 16.57 26.63 3.52
N ALA A 97 17.37 27.58 3.06
CA ALA A 97 18.67 27.88 3.62
C ALA A 97 18.61 29.17 4.48
N TYR A 98 19.25 29.12 5.61
CA TYR A 98 19.49 30.28 6.47
C TYR A 98 20.99 30.58 6.43
N LEU A 99 21.39 31.55 5.58
CA LEU A 99 22.78 31.94 5.40
C LEU A 99 23.16 32.97 6.48
N ARG A 100 24.21 32.69 7.27
CA ARG A 100 24.71 33.54 8.33
C ARG A 100 25.81 34.44 7.81
N LEU A 101 25.47 35.67 7.46
CA LEU A 101 26.43 36.64 6.86
C LEU A 101 27.65 36.87 7.73
N GLY A 102 27.48 37.01 9.04
CA GLY A 102 28.60 37.17 10.00
C GLY A 102 29.57 35.98 10.07
N GLN A 103 29.17 34.79 9.52
CA GLN A 103 30.01 33.59 9.50
C GLN A 103 30.76 33.38 8.16
N LEU A 104 30.54 34.22 7.15
CA LEU A 104 31.20 34.06 5.83
C LEU A 104 32.72 34.06 5.89
N ARG A 105 33.31 34.77 6.88
CA ARG A 105 34.77 34.77 7.10
C ARG A 105 35.27 33.37 7.47
N LYS A 106 34.44 32.52 8.07
CA LYS A 106 34.78 31.14 8.39
C LYS A 106 34.93 30.25 7.14
N PHE A 107 34.26 30.57 6.04
CA PHE A 107 34.41 29.83 4.82
C PHE A 107 35.85 29.83 4.31
N LYS A 108 36.46 31.01 4.21
CA LYS A 108 37.88 31.12 3.80
C LYS A 108 38.81 30.42 4.78
N TYR A 109 38.52 30.53 6.06
CA TYR A 109 39.26 29.88 7.13
C TYR A 109 39.23 28.36 7.00
N TYR A 110 38.05 27.75 6.78
CA TYR A 110 37.91 26.30 6.61
C TYR A 110 38.62 25.80 5.35
N ILE A 111 38.60 26.55 4.24
CA ILE A 111 39.36 26.24 3.03
C ILE A 111 40.88 26.19 3.32
N GLN A 112 41.41 27.14 4.07
CA GLN A 112 42.82 27.16 4.44
C GLN A 112 43.18 25.99 5.37
N LEU A 113 42.34 25.74 6.38
CA LEU A 113 42.56 24.65 7.34
C LEU A 113 42.49 23.28 6.64
N GLU A 114 41.57 23.12 5.71
CA GLU A 114 41.44 21.85 4.97
C GLU A 114 42.63 21.58 4.07
N ARG A 115 43.12 22.58 3.35
CA ARG A 115 44.37 22.47 2.55
C ARG A 115 45.54 22.07 3.43
N PHE A 116 45.73 22.71 4.56
CA PHE A 116 46.74 22.38 5.52
C PHE A 116 46.63 20.92 6.01
N LEU A 117 45.41 20.45 6.28
CA LEU A 117 45.18 19.08 6.72
C LEU A 117 45.47 18.05 5.62
N VAL A 118 45.15 18.35 4.35
CA VAL A 118 45.52 17.46 3.23
C VAL A 118 47.02 17.28 3.16
N GLU A 119 47.79 18.37 3.20
CA GLU A 119 49.24 18.34 3.13
C GLU A 119 49.86 17.63 4.34
N THR A 120 49.38 17.93 5.56
CA THR A 120 49.99 17.42 6.79
C THR A 120 49.53 16.04 7.19
N VAL A 121 48.23 15.75 7.05
CA VAL A 121 47.64 14.53 7.59
C VAL A 121 47.60 13.40 6.56
N ILE A 122 47.23 13.70 5.32
CA ILE A 122 47.14 12.70 4.22
C ILE A 122 48.54 12.39 3.68
N GLY A 123 49.41 13.39 3.58
CA GLY A 123 50.76 13.24 3.02
C GLY A 123 51.77 12.65 3.97
N GLU A 124 51.72 12.98 5.29
CA GLU A 124 52.83 12.71 6.23
C GLU A 124 52.47 11.82 7.42
N CYS A 125 51.22 11.80 7.88
CA CYS A 125 50.87 11.16 9.18
C CYS A 125 49.65 10.25 9.13
N THR A 126 49.86 8.95 9.43
CA THR A 126 48.76 7.99 9.63
C THR A 126 48.20 7.99 11.05
N LYS A 127 49.02 8.42 12.05
CA LYS A 127 48.63 8.52 13.45
C LYS A 127 49.17 9.84 14.03
N PHE A 128 48.28 10.64 14.64
CA PHE A 128 48.62 11.94 15.16
C PHE A 128 47.75 12.36 16.36
N SER A 129 48.27 13.31 17.13
CA SER A 129 47.51 14.00 18.17
C SER A 129 46.76 15.20 17.56
N LEU A 130 45.49 15.34 17.87
CA LEU A 130 44.67 16.47 17.40
C LEU A 130 45.20 17.80 17.96
N LYS A 131 45.84 17.80 19.17
CA LYS A 131 46.44 18.96 19.75
C LYS A 131 47.72 19.38 19.00
N GLU A 132 48.59 18.41 18.69
CA GLU A 132 49.81 18.67 17.92
C GLU A 132 49.52 19.17 16.52
N ILE A 133 48.52 18.64 15.81
CA ILE A 133 48.13 19.14 14.52
C ILE A 133 47.55 20.55 14.61
N ASN A 134 46.77 20.84 15.67
CA ASN A 134 46.28 22.21 15.90
C ASN A 134 47.41 23.23 16.16
N GLU A 135 48.43 22.86 16.94
CA GLU A 135 49.60 23.68 17.17
C GLU A 135 50.37 23.93 15.88
N LYS A 136 50.57 22.91 15.04
CA LYS A 136 51.18 23.03 13.71
C LYS A 136 50.37 23.94 12.79
N ALA A 137 49.04 23.85 12.81
CA ALA A 137 48.16 24.72 12.04
C ALA A 137 48.29 26.21 12.46
N ILE A 138 48.37 26.47 13.77
CA ILE A 138 48.59 27.82 14.31
C ILE A 138 49.95 28.33 13.89
N ALA A 139 51.01 27.52 13.99
CA ALA A 139 52.37 27.87 13.59
C ALA A 139 52.49 28.13 12.08
N SER A 140 51.68 27.47 11.22
CA SER A 140 51.61 27.76 9.78
C SER A 140 50.81 29.00 9.40
N GLY A 141 50.34 29.77 10.37
CA GLY A 141 49.62 31.05 10.14
C GLY A 141 48.11 30.97 10.23
N ILE A 142 47.53 29.81 10.59
CA ILE A 142 46.08 29.64 10.78
C ILE A 142 45.73 29.95 12.24
N ALA A 143 45.90 31.19 12.66
CA ALA A 143 45.86 31.65 14.07
C ALA A 143 44.55 31.32 14.83
N ARG A 144 43.43 31.02 14.13
CA ARG A 144 42.14 30.69 14.75
C ARG A 144 41.82 29.18 14.74
N SER A 145 42.80 28.34 14.39
CA SER A 145 42.62 26.91 14.39
C SER A 145 42.21 26.39 15.77
N SER A 146 41.28 25.45 15.77
CA SER A 146 40.86 24.74 16.98
C SER A 146 40.72 23.22 16.74
N VAL A 147 40.94 22.46 17.80
CA VAL A 147 40.73 20.98 17.77
C VAL A 147 39.33 20.63 17.32
N LYS A 148 38.33 21.46 17.66
CA LYS A 148 36.92 21.26 17.23
C LYS A 148 36.77 21.39 15.71
N ASP A 149 37.42 22.38 15.09
CA ASP A 149 37.33 22.60 13.64
C ASP A 149 38.06 21.49 12.87
N ILE A 150 39.21 21.04 13.36
CA ILE A 150 39.92 19.89 12.80
C ILE A 150 39.05 18.60 12.90
N ARG A 151 38.41 18.35 14.03
CA ARG A 151 37.47 17.24 14.18
C ARG A 151 36.30 17.34 13.18
N THR A 152 35.79 18.54 12.92
CA THR A 152 34.69 18.78 11.96
C THR A 152 35.12 18.40 10.55
N ILE A 153 36.31 18.78 10.10
CA ILE A 153 36.81 18.42 8.77
C ILE A 153 37.07 16.90 8.66
N LEU A 154 37.79 16.33 9.63
CA LEU A 154 38.05 14.86 9.61
C LEU A 154 36.77 14.04 9.65
N PHE A 155 35.76 14.51 10.38
CA PHE A 155 34.45 13.88 10.40
C PHE A 155 33.75 13.99 9.05
N PHE A 156 33.81 15.15 8.41
CA PHE A 156 33.28 15.33 7.06
C PHE A 156 33.98 14.42 6.05
N TRP A 157 35.29 14.32 6.08
CA TRP A 157 36.06 13.41 5.23
C TRP A 157 35.72 11.92 5.47
N THR A 158 35.43 11.54 6.72
CA THR A 158 34.99 10.18 7.05
C THR A 158 33.62 9.88 6.47
N ILE A 159 32.68 10.82 6.57
CA ILE A 159 31.32 10.66 5.98
C ILE A 159 31.39 10.51 4.45
N ARG A 160 32.31 11.24 3.82
CA ARG A 160 32.48 11.20 2.36
C ARG A 160 33.39 10.06 1.89
N HIS A 161 33.83 9.19 2.83
CA HIS A 161 34.75 8.08 2.55
C HIS A 161 36.10 8.47 1.94
N TYR A 162 36.55 9.70 2.14
CA TYR A 162 37.91 10.13 1.78
C TYR A 162 38.96 9.47 2.67
N ILE A 163 38.61 9.30 3.96
CA ILE A 163 39.43 8.63 4.96
C ILE A 163 38.60 7.64 5.77
N GLU A 164 39.28 6.65 6.28
CA GLU A 164 38.77 5.81 7.38
C GLU A 164 39.46 6.23 8.68
N LYS A 165 38.68 6.54 9.71
CA LYS A 165 39.15 7.07 10.97
C LYS A 165 38.92 6.06 12.09
N CYS A 166 40.01 5.68 12.78
CA CYS A 166 39.97 4.87 13.99
C CYS A 166 40.40 5.73 15.18
N PRO A 167 39.54 5.95 16.19
CA PRO A 167 39.97 6.61 17.42
C PRO A 167 40.89 5.64 18.19
N VAL A 168 42.07 6.14 18.61
CA VAL A 168 43.02 5.37 19.43
C VAL A 168 42.84 5.76 20.90
N THR A 169 42.68 7.06 21.16
CA THR A 169 42.31 7.65 22.45
C THR A 169 41.56 8.95 22.17
N ASP A 170 41.06 9.65 23.19
CA ASP A 170 40.36 10.94 23.01
C ASP A 170 41.17 11.99 22.27
N ASP A 171 42.49 11.97 22.41
CA ASP A 171 43.41 12.92 21.81
C ASP A 171 44.16 12.38 20.58
N TYR A 172 44.23 11.08 20.35
CA TYR A 172 44.98 10.44 19.27
C TYR A 172 44.04 9.78 18.26
N VAL A 173 44.25 10.09 16.98
CA VAL A 173 43.51 9.57 15.87
C VAL A 173 44.42 8.85 14.88
N GLN A 174 44.01 7.68 14.42
CA GLN A 174 44.63 6.98 13.30
C GLN A 174 43.72 7.07 12.10
N ILE A 175 44.29 7.43 10.95
CA ILE A 175 43.54 7.51 9.68
C ILE A 175 44.17 6.59 8.63
N ALA A 176 43.33 6.10 7.73
CA ALA A 176 43.72 5.47 6.49
C ALA A 176 43.11 6.26 5.32
N ALA A 177 43.95 6.81 4.46
CA ALA A 177 43.48 7.50 3.29
C ALA A 177 42.89 6.51 2.28
N LYS A 178 41.70 6.77 1.76
CA LYS A 178 41.05 5.98 0.71
C LYS A 178 41.25 6.62 -0.68
N VAL A 179 41.69 7.89 -0.70
CA VAL A 179 41.89 8.69 -1.91
C VAL A 179 43.30 9.28 -1.84
N SER A 180 43.97 9.45 -2.99
CA SER A 180 45.28 10.11 -3.01
C SER A 180 45.16 11.58 -2.61
N ALA A 181 46.26 12.19 -2.06
CA ALA A 181 46.25 13.60 -1.68
C ALA A 181 45.92 14.53 -2.86
N SER A 182 46.45 14.23 -4.06
CA SER A 182 46.19 15.00 -5.27
C SER A 182 44.73 14.91 -5.76
N ASP A 183 44.11 13.73 -5.66
CA ASP A 183 42.69 13.58 -6.06
C ASP A 183 41.78 14.22 -5.04
N LEU A 184 42.13 14.14 -3.75
CA LEU A 184 41.37 14.80 -2.69
C LEU A 184 41.42 16.31 -2.85
N GLU A 185 42.59 16.90 -3.17
CA GLU A 185 42.72 18.33 -3.46
C GLU A 185 41.84 18.79 -4.63
N LYS A 186 41.78 18.01 -5.70
CA LYS A 186 40.88 18.29 -6.86
C LYS A 186 39.42 18.29 -6.45
N GLN A 187 39.00 17.25 -5.72
CA GLN A 187 37.62 17.15 -5.25
C GLN A 187 37.22 18.28 -4.31
N ILE A 188 38.12 18.65 -3.38
CA ILE A 188 37.95 19.78 -2.48
C ILE A 188 37.88 21.11 -3.27
N ALA A 189 38.69 21.27 -4.31
CA ALA A 189 38.69 22.51 -5.13
C ALA A 189 37.35 22.67 -5.87
N VAL A 190 36.85 21.60 -6.49
CA VAL A 190 35.56 21.59 -7.18
C VAL A 190 34.43 21.88 -6.19
N ARG A 191 34.37 21.16 -5.06
CA ARG A 191 33.36 21.41 -4.01
C ARG A 191 33.36 22.83 -3.52
N ASN A 192 34.59 23.44 -3.28
CA ASN A 192 34.71 24.79 -2.80
C ASN A 192 34.28 25.81 -3.85
N SER A 193 34.47 25.54 -5.14
CA SER A 193 33.94 26.36 -6.23
C SER A 193 32.40 26.38 -6.20
N ILE A 194 31.78 25.20 -6.07
CA ILE A 194 30.32 25.08 -5.95
C ILE A 194 29.81 25.79 -4.68
N ALA A 195 30.47 25.59 -3.54
CA ALA A 195 30.12 26.24 -2.27
C ALA A 195 30.23 27.79 -2.37
N SER A 196 31.22 28.29 -3.09
CA SER A 196 31.37 29.73 -3.35
C SER A 196 30.24 30.29 -4.20
N PHE A 197 29.83 29.56 -5.24
CA PHE A 197 28.65 29.89 -6.06
C PHE A 197 27.37 29.93 -5.23
N ILE A 198 27.13 28.92 -4.41
CA ILE A 198 25.96 28.85 -3.53
C ILE A 198 25.90 30.05 -2.58
N VAL A 199 27.00 30.36 -1.91
CA VAL A 199 27.07 31.49 -1.01
C VAL A 199 26.82 32.81 -1.74
N TYR A 200 27.40 32.99 -2.94
CA TYR A 200 27.17 34.17 -3.77
C TYR A 200 25.69 34.27 -4.18
N ARG A 201 25.11 33.19 -4.72
CA ARG A 201 23.72 33.13 -5.17
C ARG A 201 22.71 33.43 -4.05
N PHE A 202 22.98 32.92 -2.84
CA PHE A 202 22.11 33.17 -1.68
C PHE A 202 22.26 34.55 -1.12
N LYS A 203 23.47 35.19 -1.23
CA LYS A 203 23.71 36.52 -0.82
C LYS A 203 23.12 37.58 -1.76
N ASP A 204 23.19 37.34 -3.08
CA ASP A 204 22.76 38.31 -4.10
C ASP A 204 21.24 38.58 -4.05
N ASN A 205 20.46 37.66 -3.48
CA ASN A 205 19.03 37.84 -3.28
C ASN A 205 18.67 38.80 -2.12
N ASN A 206 19.65 39.38 -1.38
CA ASN A 206 19.36 40.23 -0.22
C ASN A 206 20.35 41.39 -0.06
N LYS A 207 19.84 42.59 0.26
CA LYS A 207 20.61 43.84 0.39
C LYS A 207 21.14 44.12 1.79
N GLU A 208 20.91 43.20 2.76
CA GLU A 208 21.38 43.41 4.14
C GLU A 208 22.83 42.95 4.31
N GLU A 209 23.65 43.74 4.98
CA GLU A 209 25.09 43.46 5.22
C GLU A 209 25.34 42.58 6.46
N ASP A 210 24.43 42.56 7.44
CA ASP A 210 24.55 41.78 8.68
C ASP A 210 23.22 41.04 8.99
N GLY A 211 23.31 39.79 9.48
CA GLY A 211 22.18 39.02 9.90
C GLY A 211 22.11 37.58 9.29
N GLU A 212 20.92 37.01 9.30
CA GLU A 212 20.61 35.70 8.73
C GLU A 212 19.67 35.87 7.53
N VAL A 213 20.12 35.42 6.37
CA VAL A 213 19.35 35.50 5.13
C VAL A 213 18.59 34.19 4.90
N LYS A 214 17.27 34.27 4.79
CA LYS A 214 16.41 33.15 4.47
C LYS A 214 16.20 33.05 2.96
N VAL A 215 16.55 31.89 2.35
CA VAL A 215 16.43 31.65 0.91
C VAL A 215 15.74 30.30 0.68
N GLY A 216 14.61 30.32 -0.06
CA GLY A 216 13.99 29.11 -0.62
C GLY A 216 14.71 28.68 -1.89
N PHE A 217 14.92 27.37 -2.08
CA PHE A 217 15.56 26.83 -3.28
C PHE A 217 15.26 25.32 -3.44
N SER A 218 15.49 24.81 -4.64
CA SER A 218 15.55 23.37 -4.89
C SER A 218 16.95 22.97 -5.34
N LEU A 219 17.37 21.73 -5.06
CA LEU A 219 18.66 21.20 -5.54
C LEU A 219 18.74 21.21 -7.06
N ALA A 220 17.67 20.81 -7.74
CA ALA A 220 17.60 20.81 -9.20
C ALA A 220 17.70 22.25 -9.77
N GLY A 221 17.06 23.22 -9.12
CA GLY A 221 17.18 24.64 -9.47
C GLY A 221 18.62 25.15 -9.32
N LEU A 222 19.26 24.82 -8.20
CA LEU A 222 20.63 25.21 -7.90
C LEU A 222 21.64 24.62 -8.91
N VAL A 223 21.49 23.35 -9.27
CA VAL A 223 22.30 22.68 -10.31
C VAL A 223 22.08 23.33 -11.67
N GLY A 224 20.82 23.62 -12.03
CA GLY A 224 20.49 24.34 -13.27
C GLY A 224 21.18 25.72 -13.33
N ASP A 225 21.01 26.52 -12.28
CA ASP A 225 21.60 27.86 -12.22
C ASP A 225 23.15 27.85 -12.32
N TYR A 226 23.80 26.85 -11.70
CA TYR A 226 25.26 26.68 -11.83
C TYR A 226 25.65 26.29 -13.25
N ASN A 227 24.97 25.27 -13.84
CA ASN A 227 25.28 24.75 -15.15
C ASN A 227 24.96 25.73 -16.29
N ASP A 228 24.03 26.66 -16.08
CA ASP A 228 23.69 27.74 -17.01
C ASP A 228 24.60 28.98 -16.85
N SER A 229 25.39 29.00 -15.78
CA SER A 229 26.34 30.09 -15.54
C SER A 229 27.53 29.97 -16.50
N ALA A 230 27.76 31.03 -17.28
CA ALA A 230 28.93 31.13 -18.18
C ALA A 230 30.31 31.20 -17.45
N LEU A 231 30.30 31.33 -16.12
CA LEU A 231 31.50 31.43 -15.31
C LEU A 231 32.18 30.09 -15.03
N PHE A 232 31.47 28.96 -15.21
CA PHE A 232 31.98 27.63 -14.88
C PHE A 232 31.95 26.70 -16.08
N PRO A 233 33.13 26.21 -16.56
CA PRO A 233 33.21 25.40 -17.74
C PRO A 233 32.76 23.94 -17.51
N GLU A 234 32.79 23.47 -16.25
CA GLU A 234 32.44 22.10 -15.87
C GLU A 234 31.01 22.05 -15.33
N LYS A 235 30.20 21.15 -15.89
CA LYS A 235 28.86 20.89 -15.42
C LYS A 235 28.91 20.04 -14.15
N ILE A 236 28.00 20.34 -13.21
CA ILE A 236 27.86 19.62 -11.95
C ILE A 236 26.59 18.78 -11.95
N ASP A 237 26.62 17.71 -11.18
CA ASP A 237 25.46 16.91 -10.83
C ASP A 237 24.88 17.28 -9.47
N VAL A 238 23.74 16.65 -9.14
CA VAL A 238 23.03 16.86 -7.86
C VAL A 238 23.89 16.45 -6.67
N GLY A 239 24.66 15.37 -6.77
CA GLY A 239 25.52 14.87 -5.69
C GLY A 239 26.63 15.85 -5.32
N MET A 240 27.21 16.53 -6.31
CA MET A 240 28.23 17.56 -6.11
C MET A 240 27.66 18.80 -5.43
N ALA A 241 26.46 19.24 -5.82
CA ALA A 241 25.76 20.35 -5.17
C ALA A 241 25.38 20.01 -3.71
N GLU A 242 24.91 18.81 -3.48
CA GLU A 242 24.59 18.28 -2.15
C GLU A 242 25.81 18.27 -1.23
N GLU A 243 26.96 17.84 -1.75
CA GLU A 243 28.21 17.83 -1.00
C GLU A 243 28.65 19.24 -0.56
N ALA A 244 28.55 20.21 -1.47
CA ALA A 244 28.87 21.58 -1.17
C ALA A 244 27.95 22.21 -0.10
N LEU A 245 26.64 21.95 -0.21
CA LEU A 245 25.66 22.38 0.79
C LEU A 245 25.90 21.73 2.15
N LEU A 246 26.20 20.42 2.17
CA LEU A 246 26.52 19.68 3.39
C LEU A 246 27.75 20.24 4.08
N PHE A 247 28.80 20.60 3.32
CA PHE A 247 30.00 21.25 3.85
C PHE A 247 29.70 22.60 4.50
N LEU A 248 28.94 23.46 3.79
CA LEU A 248 28.52 24.75 4.31
C LEU A 248 27.67 24.62 5.60
N ALA A 249 26.80 23.64 5.66
CA ALA A 249 25.97 23.37 6.83
C ALA A 249 26.80 22.84 8.01
N LYS A 250 27.72 21.88 7.79
CA LYS A 250 28.58 21.32 8.86
C LYS A 250 29.58 22.35 9.42
N THR A 251 30.03 23.28 8.60
CA THR A 251 30.89 24.37 9.05
C THR A 251 30.13 25.53 9.72
N GLY A 252 28.80 25.47 9.75
CA GLY A 252 27.91 26.43 10.41
C GLY A 252 27.79 27.75 9.67
N ILE A 253 28.12 27.78 8.36
CA ILE A 253 27.98 28.94 7.49
C ILE A 253 26.51 29.14 7.13
N LEU A 254 25.80 28.05 6.92
CA LEU A 254 24.35 28.05 6.71
C LEU A 254 23.66 26.94 7.53
N ASN A 255 22.36 27.12 7.77
CA ASN A 255 21.47 26.08 8.24
C ASN A 255 20.53 25.71 7.11
N LEU A 256 20.12 24.42 7.04
CA LEU A 256 19.19 23.90 6.03
C LEU A 256 17.96 23.30 6.70
N GLU A 257 16.81 23.60 6.13
CA GLU A 257 15.52 23.01 6.49
C GLU A 257 14.81 22.51 5.24
N GLY A 258 14.15 21.34 5.33
CA GLY A 258 13.41 20.73 4.22
C GLY A 258 14.27 19.94 3.25
N GLY A 259 13.67 19.57 2.12
CA GLY A 259 14.31 18.88 1.01
C GLY A 259 14.80 17.46 1.27
N PHE A 260 15.59 16.94 0.32
CA PHE A 260 16.12 15.56 0.37
C PHE A 260 17.45 15.43 1.11
N MET A 261 18.06 16.55 1.52
CA MET A 261 19.35 16.50 2.20
C MET A 261 19.23 15.99 3.64
N VAL A 262 19.93 14.91 3.93
CA VAL A 262 20.04 14.38 5.28
C VAL A 262 21.28 14.94 5.96
N LEU A 263 21.08 15.93 6.81
CA LEU A 263 22.16 16.61 7.56
C LEU A 263 22.70 15.80 8.75
N TYR A 264 22.10 14.68 9.07
CA TYR A 264 22.45 13.87 10.24
C TYR A 264 23.17 12.59 9.85
N ASN A 265 24.02 12.08 10.76
CA ASN A 265 24.60 10.77 10.62
C ASN A 265 23.48 9.74 10.64
N LYS A 266 23.00 9.33 9.48
CA LYS A 266 22.16 8.14 9.40
C LYS A 266 23.03 6.91 9.61
N LEU A 267 22.55 5.99 10.41
CA LEU A 267 23.00 4.61 10.34
C LEU A 267 22.75 4.14 8.91
N GLN A 268 23.81 3.92 8.14
CA GLN A 268 23.70 3.41 6.79
C GLN A 268 23.64 1.88 6.92
N ILE A 269 22.49 1.33 6.57
CA ILE A 269 22.32 -0.12 6.50
C ILE A 269 22.41 -0.49 5.03
N GLU A 270 23.50 -1.17 4.66
CA GLU A 270 23.64 -1.77 3.33
C GLU A 270 23.34 -3.26 3.42
N ARG A 271 22.42 -3.72 2.58
CA ARG A 271 22.18 -5.15 2.43
C ARG A 271 23.31 -5.74 1.60
N LEU A 272 24.16 -6.56 2.21
CA LEU A 272 25.17 -7.31 1.49
C LEU A 272 24.45 -8.32 0.56
N LYS A 273 24.59 -8.14 -0.76
CA LYS A 273 23.94 -8.98 -1.79
C LYS A 273 24.28 -10.47 -1.63
N ASP A 274 25.50 -10.76 -1.15
CA ASP A 274 26.03 -12.11 -1.01
C ASP A 274 26.03 -12.65 0.42
N SER A 275 25.37 -11.95 1.35
CA SER A 275 25.28 -12.41 2.74
C SER A 275 24.41 -13.66 2.82
N LYS A 276 25.03 -14.76 3.28
CA LYS A 276 24.34 -16.01 3.62
C LYS A 276 23.72 -15.98 5.03
N CYS A 277 23.95 -14.91 5.79
CA CYS A 277 23.34 -14.74 7.10
C CYS A 277 21.83 -14.49 6.96
N ARG A 278 21.04 -15.42 7.47
CA ARG A 278 19.59 -15.26 7.63
C ARG A 278 19.33 -15.03 9.12
N TYR A 279 18.75 -13.87 9.43
CA TYR A 279 18.30 -13.58 10.78
C TYR A 279 16.94 -14.23 10.99
N LYS A 280 16.87 -15.11 11.99
CA LYS A 280 15.62 -15.74 12.43
C LYS A 280 15.04 -14.95 13.61
N LYS A 281 13.77 -15.23 13.93
CA LYS A 281 13.09 -14.63 15.09
C LYS A 281 13.90 -14.80 16.38
N ASP A 282 14.57 -15.93 16.55
CA ASP A 282 15.40 -16.23 17.70
C ASP A 282 16.62 -15.30 17.87
N ASP A 283 17.14 -14.75 16.77
CA ASP A 283 18.28 -13.80 16.82
C ASP A 283 17.89 -12.45 17.43
N TYR A 284 16.58 -12.16 17.49
CA TYR A 284 16.03 -10.94 18.09
C TYR A 284 15.37 -11.18 19.44
N HIS A 285 15.57 -12.34 20.04
CA HIS A 285 14.90 -12.76 21.28
C HIS A 285 15.04 -11.73 22.42
N ASN A 286 16.25 -11.22 22.64
CA ASN A 286 16.51 -10.22 23.67
C ASN A 286 15.77 -8.90 23.44
N LEU A 287 15.59 -8.50 22.18
CA LEU A 287 14.87 -7.29 21.82
C LEU A 287 13.35 -7.48 21.96
N ASP A 288 12.85 -8.63 21.54
CA ASP A 288 11.47 -9.06 21.70
C ASP A 288 11.08 -9.11 23.20
N ASP A 289 11.93 -9.71 24.03
CA ASP A 289 11.74 -9.77 25.47
C ASP A 289 11.72 -8.38 26.13
N PHE A 290 12.58 -7.47 25.67
CA PHE A 290 12.57 -6.08 26.17
C PHE A 290 11.25 -5.39 25.91
N TYR A 291 10.71 -5.48 24.67
CA TYR A 291 9.44 -4.87 24.33
C TYR A 291 8.26 -5.56 25.01
N LYS A 292 8.27 -6.90 25.13
CA LYS A 292 7.26 -7.65 25.87
C LYS A 292 7.20 -7.20 27.34
N GLN A 293 8.34 -7.05 27.99
CA GLN A 293 8.42 -6.57 29.38
C GLN A 293 7.77 -5.17 29.54
N ARG A 294 8.01 -4.26 28.59
CA ARG A 294 7.39 -2.93 28.61
C ARG A 294 5.87 -2.99 28.50
N ILE A 295 5.35 -3.83 27.64
CA ILE A 295 3.91 -4.02 27.47
C ILE A 295 3.30 -4.69 28.69
N GLN A 296 3.94 -5.71 29.24
CA GLN A 296 3.54 -6.37 30.47
C GLN A 296 3.44 -5.38 31.65
N GLN A 297 4.40 -4.45 31.78
CA GLN A 297 4.35 -3.39 32.78
C GLN A 297 3.10 -2.50 32.64
N ILE A 298 2.68 -2.16 31.42
CA ILE A 298 1.47 -1.36 31.19
C ILE A 298 0.21 -2.09 31.69
N HIS A 299 0.10 -3.40 31.41
CA HIS A 299 -1.02 -4.21 31.89
C HIS A 299 -1.04 -4.34 33.40
N ILE A 300 0.13 -4.54 34.04
CA ILE A 300 0.29 -4.62 35.48
C ILE A 300 -0.13 -3.31 36.14
N ILE A 301 0.31 -2.15 35.60
CA ILE A 301 -0.06 -0.83 36.11
C ILE A 301 -1.55 -0.58 35.93
N GLY A 302 -2.14 -0.96 34.79
CA GLY A 302 -3.57 -0.84 34.53
C GLY A 302 -4.42 -1.62 35.54
N LYS A 303 -4.04 -2.85 35.87
CA LYS A 303 -4.71 -3.65 36.89
C LYS A 303 -4.58 -3.04 38.30
N TYR A 304 -3.40 -2.53 38.63
CA TYR A 304 -3.18 -1.78 39.86
C TYR A 304 -4.11 -0.57 39.97
N ALA A 305 -4.23 0.23 38.91
CA ALA A 305 -5.09 1.40 38.88
C ALA A 305 -6.56 1.03 39.14
N ASN A 306 -7.04 -0.04 38.50
CA ASN A 306 -8.39 -0.55 38.74
C ASN A 306 -8.61 -1.02 40.17
N MET A 307 -7.62 -1.71 40.76
CA MET A 307 -7.67 -2.15 42.14
C MET A 307 -7.65 -0.99 43.14
N MET A 308 -6.88 0.08 42.85
CA MET A 308 -6.85 1.30 43.68
C MET A 308 -8.21 1.97 43.81
N VAL A 309 -9.04 1.88 42.76
CA VAL A 309 -10.43 2.43 42.78
C VAL A 309 -11.37 1.53 43.56
N SER A 310 -11.23 0.20 43.45
CA SER A 310 -12.16 -0.78 44.03
C SER A 310 -11.78 -1.26 45.46
N ASP A 311 -10.50 -1.54 45.68
CA ASP A 311 -9.96 -2.07 46.96
C ASP A 311 -8.52 -1.61 47.18
N LYS A 312 -8.35 -0.50 47.85
CA LYS A 312 -7.07 0.13 48.16
C LYS A 312 -6.12 -0.79 48.94
N LYS A 313 -6.66 -1.62 49.85
CA LYS A 313 -5.84 -2.52 50.69
C LYS A 313 -5.22 -3.63 49.84
N ARG A 314 -6.02 -4.23 48.98
CA ARG A 314 -5.57 -5.26 48.04
C ARG A 314 -4.60 -4.70 46.97
N ALA A 315 -4.79 -3.44 46.56
CA ALA A 315 -3.86 -2.75 45.67
C ALA A 315 -2.49 -2.55 46.31
N MET A 316 -2.41 -2.28 47.60
CA MET A 316 -1.13 -2.17 48.34
C MET A 316 -0.42 -3.53 48.44
N GLU A 317 -1.15 -4.62 48.68
CA GLU A 317 -0.61 -5.98 48.66
C GLU A 317 -0.10 -6.34 47.26
N TYR A 318 -0.81 -5.95 46.22
CA TYR A 318 -0.42 -6.16 44.80
C TYR A 318 0.93 -5.51 44.49
N VAL A 319 1.14 -4.25 44.91
CA VAL A 319 2.41 -3.55 44.74
C VAL A 319 3.55 -4.23 45.50
N HIS A 320 3.30 -4.61 46.77
CA HIS A 320 4.27 -5.32 47.58
C HIS A 320 4.70 -6.61 46.89
N ASP A 321 3.76 -7.44 46.47
CA ASP A 321 3.99 -8.70 45.80
C ASP A 321 4.69 -8.58 44.45
N TYR A 322 4.44 -7.50 43.72
CA TYR A 322 5.16 -7.22 42.46
C TYR A 322 6.70 -7.14 42.65
N PHE A 323 7.13 -6.61 43.81
CA PHE A 323 8.55 -6.49 44.08
C PHE A 323 9.16 -7.73 44.82
N VAL A 324 8.31 -8.57 45.40
CA VAL A 324 8.76 -9.70 46.25
C VAL A 324 8.65 -11.05 45.53
N LEU A 325 7.61 -11.23 44.69
CA LEU A 325 7.36 -12.49 43.98
C LEU A 325 8.11 -12.54 42.64
N ASP A 326 8.49 -13.74 42.22
CA ASP A 326 8.89 -13.91 40.83
C ASP A 326 7.71 -13.66 39.87
N PHE A 327 8.03 -13.28 38.65
CA PHE A 327 7.01 -12.83 37.68
C PHE A 327 5.93 -13.89 37.43
N LYS A 328 6.29 -15.18 37.33
CA LYS A 328 5.32 -16.25 37.09
C LYS A 328 4.38 -16.46 38.26
N ALA A 329 4.93 -16.43 39.50
CA ALA A 329 4.12 -16.53 40.73
C ALA A 329 3.19 -15.31 40.87
N PHE A 330 3.66 -14.11 40.57
CA PHE A 330 2.88 -12.88 40.60
C PHE A 330 1.71 -12.94 39.60
N ILE A 331 1.98 -13.30 38.32
CA ILE A 331 0.95 -13.43 37.29
C ILE A 331 -0.10 -14.48 37.71
N LYS A 332 0.35 -15.64 38.21
CA LYS A 332 -0.54 -16.71 38.66
C LYS A 332 -1.44 -16.28 39.84
N LYS A 333 -0.95 -15.40 40.72
CA LYS A 333 -1.69 -14.93 41.91
C LYS A 333 -2.74 -13.88 41.54
N TYR A 334 -2.44 -12.99 40.63
CA TYR A 334 -3.26 -11.80 40.37
C TYR A 334 -3.99 -11.81 39.02
N PHE A 335 -3.64 -12.69 38.11
CA PHE A 335 -4.24 -12.75 36.77
C PHE A 335 -4.83 -14.15 36.53
N ASP A 336 -6.02 -14.20 35.98
CA ASP A 336 -6.60 -15.46 35.53
C ASP A 336 -5.90 -15.98 34.26
N SER A 337 -6.22 -17.22 33.84
CA SER A 337 -5.58 -17.86 32.68
C SER A 337 -5.84 -17.11 31.37
N LYS A 338 -6.96 -16.38 31.26
CA LYS A 338 -7.29 -15.55 30.10
C LYS A 338 -6.54 -14.22 30.14
N GLU A 339 -6.50 -13.59 31.30
CA GLU A 339 -5.75 -12.36 31.54
C GLU A 339 -4.24 -12.58 31.37
N ALA A 340 -3.69 -13.69 31.87
CA ALA A 340 -2.29 -14.03 31.72
C ALA A 340 -1.86 -14.16 30.24
N LYS A 341 -2.70 -14.80 29.40
CA LYS A 341 -2.47 -14.85 27.95
C LYS A 341 -2.61 -13.48 27.24
N ARG A 342 -3.31 -12.53 27.87
CA ARG A 342 -3.53 -11.18 27.30
C ARG A 342 -2.38 -10.23 27.64
N ILE A 343 -1.67 -10.45 28.74
CA ILE A 343 -0.49 -9.64 29.11
C ILE A 343 0.63 -9.70 28.06
N ASP A 344 0.68 -10.79 27.30
CA ASP A 344 1.65 -10.96 26.22
C ASP A 344 1.24 -10.27 24.87
N ARG A 345 0.11 -9.52 24.87
CA ARG A 345 -0.41 -8.88 23.66
C ARG A 345 -0.06 -7.40 23.58
N ASN A 346 0.18 -6.93 22.35
CA ASN A 346 0.57 -5.54 22.06
C ASN A 346 -0.57 -4.50 22.17
N ILE A 347 -1.81 -4.90 22.56
CA ILE A 347 -2.96 -4.00 22.67
C ILE A 347 -3.68 -4.19 24.01
N SER A 348 -4.40 -3.14 24.45
CA SER A 348 -5.19 -3.20 25.68
C SER A 348 -6.30 -4.25 25.58
N GLU A 349 -6.69 -4.81 26.75
CA GLU A 349 -7.79 -5.78 26.84
C GLU A 349 -9.08 -5.28 26.21
N LYS A 350 -9.47 -4.04 26.53
CA LYS A 350 -10.66 -3.40 25.97
C LYS A 350 -10.60 -3.37 24.43
N LYS A 351 -9.48 -2.99 23.87
CA LYS A 351 -9.29 -2.93 22.40
C LYS A 351 -9.30 -4.32 21.78
N TYR A 352 -8.72 -5.31 22.46
CA TYR A 352 -8.76 -6.69 22.00
C TYR A 352 -10.19 -7.25 21.98
N GLU A 353 -10.97 -7.03 23.06
CA GLU A 353 -12.35 -7.48 23.14
C GLU A 353 -13.24 -6.79 22.08
N GLU A 354 -13.04 -5.49 21.86
CA GLU A 354 -13.74 -4.73 20.82
C GLU A 354 -13.46 -5.30 19.40
N LEU A 355 -12.24 -5.66 19.12
CA LEU A 355 -11.82 -6.12 17.79
C LEU A 355 -12.10 -7.61 17.55
N PHE A 356 -11.92 -8.45 18.57
CA PHE A 356 -11.86 -9.92 18.43
C PHE A 356 -12.84 -10.68 19.33
N GLY A 357 -13.49 -10.04 20.28
CA GLY A 357 -14.37 -10.70 21.25
C GLY A 357 -15.62 -11.37 20.67
N SER A 358 -16.04 -10.94 19.48
CA SER A 358 -17.22 -11.49 18.77
C SER A 358 -16.92 -12.65 17.84
N LEU A 359 -15.67 -13.12 17.78
CA LEU A 359 -15.26 -14.21 16.89
C LEU A 359 -15.73 -15.59 17.42
N THR A 360 -16.11 -16.46 16.50
CA THR A 360 -16.37 -17.88 16.81
C THR A 360 -15.07 -18.67 17.01
N GLY A 361 -15.16 -19.91 17.48
CA GLY A 361 -13.99 -20.74 17.76
C GLY A 361 -13.00 -20.80 16.58
N THR A 362 -13.45 -21.30 15.41
CA THR A 362 -12.59 -21.40 14.21
C THR A 362 -12.09 -20.03 13.74
N GLN A 363 -12.92 -19.00 13.80
CA GLN A 363 -12.50 -17.64 13.45
C GLN A 363 -11.40 -17.15 14.39
N SER A 364 -11.52 -17.43 15.68
CA SER A 364 -10.49 -17.09 16.68
C SER A 364 -9.19 -17.87 16.45
N ASP A 365 -9.28 -19.15 16.06
CA ASP A 365 -8.10 -19.96 15.76
C ASP A 365 -7.31 -19.39 14.58
N ILE A 366 -7.98 -18.96 13.50
CA ILE A 366 -7.35 -18.29 12.34
C ILE A 366 -6.64 -17.00 12.76
N ILE A 367 -7.28 -16.18 13.61
CA ILE A 367 -6.69 -14.93 14.08
C ILE A 367 -5.43 -15.18 14.93
N ASN A 368 -5.49 -16.18 15.81
CA ASN A 368 -4.40 -16.47 16.75
C ASN A 368 -3.26 -17.33 16.16
N ASP A 369 -3.43 -17.87 14.95
CA ASP A 369 -2.35 -18.58 14.26
C ASP A 369 -1.29 -17.59 13.77
N SER A 370 -0.22 -17.43 14.54
CA SER A 370 0.96 -16.62 14.22
C SER A 370 2.14 -17.44 13.69
N GLU A 371 2.06 -18.77 13.76
CA GLU A 371 3.18 -19.67 13.47
C GLU A 371 3.13 -20.27 12.06
N SER A 372 1.92 -20.53 11.53
CA SER A 372 1.77 -21.14 10.22
C SER A 372 2.21 -20.17 9.11
N ARG A 373 3.10 -20.66 8.26
CA ARG A 373 3.56 -19.93 7.09
C ARG A 373 2.48 -19.90 5.99
N PHE A 374 1.79 -20.99 5.80
CA PHE A 374 0.70 -21.11 4.83
C PHE A 374 -0.59 -21.49 5.55
N ILE A 375 -1.64 -20.71 5.31
CA ILE A 375 -2.97 -20.92 5.87
C ILE A 375 -3.95 -20.97 4.71
N VAL A 376 -4.75 -22.03 4.65
CA VAL A 376 -5.87 -22.15 3.72
C VAL A 376 -7.16 -22.26 4.51
N VAL A 377 -8.14 -21.44 4.16
CA VAL A 377 -9.43 -21.37 4.83
C VAL A 377 -10.55 -21.73 3.84
N PRO A 378 -10.91 -23.00 3.73
CA PRO A 378 -12.13 -23.38 3.02
C PRO A 378 -13.34 -22.87 3.80
N ALA A 379 -14.06 -21.93 3.22
CA ALA A 379 -15.10 -21.17 3.91
C ALA A 379 -16.43 -21.28 3.17
N GLY A 380 -17.46 -21.74 3.85
CA GLY A 380 -18.79 -21.83 3.27
C GLY A 380 -19.42 -20.47 2.95
N PRO A 381 -20.50 -20.43 2.16
CA PRO A 381 -21.22 -19.20 1.89
C PRO A 381 -21.74 -18.59 3.19
N GLY A 382 -21.70 -17.27 3.32
CA GLY A 382 -22.19 -16.58 4.52
C GLY A 382 -21.46 -16.91 5.82
N SER A 383 -20.24 -17.50 5.77
CA SER A 383 -19.43 -17.85 6.95
C SER A 383 -18.67 -16.67 7.57
N GLY A 384 -18.74 -15.50 6.94
CA GLY A 384 -18.02 -14.32 7.39
C GLY A 384 -16.57 -14.27 6.90
N LYS A 385 -16.26 -14.78 5.71
CA LYS A 385 -14.91 -14.71 5.07
C LYS A 385 -14.29 -13.32 5.20
N THR A 386 -14.94 -12.31 4.66
CA THR A 386 -14.49 -10.90 4.71
C THR A 386 -14.31 -10.41 6.14
N TYR A 387 -15.22 -10.76 7.04
CA TYR A 387 -15.16 -10.38 8.45
C TYR A 387 -13.91 -10.91 9.16
N VAL A 388 -13.56 -12.17 8.90
CA VAL A 388 -12.35 -12.80 9.45
C VAL A 388 -11.08 -12.24 8.82
N LEU A 389 -11.06 -12.09 7.48
CA LEU A 389 -9.88 -11.56 6.78
C LEU A 389 -9.52 -10.14 7.22
N VAL A 390 -10.50 -9.24 7.33
CA VAL A 390 -10.27 -7.87 7.83
C VAL A 390 -9.67 -7.89 9.24
N ARG A 391 -10.18 -8.78 10.11
CA ARG A 391 -9.65 -8.93 11.46
C ARG A 391 -8.29 -9.61 11.50
N LYS A 392 -8.01 -10.55 10.58
CA LYS A 392 -6.68 -11.15 10.45
C LYS A 392 -5.66 -10.10 10.02
N LEU A 393 -5.98 -9.25 9.04
CA LEU A 393 -5.12 -8.12 8.67
C LEU A 393 -4.88 -7.19 9.85
N ALA A 394 -5.94 -6.87 10.61
CA ALA A 394 -5.81 -6.05 11.82
C ALA A 394 -4.94 -6.74 12.90
N SER A 395 -5.06 -8.06 13.08
CA SER A 395 -4.24 -8.81 14.05
C SER A 395 -2.77 -8.84 13.66
N LEU A 396 -2.45 -8.99 12.38
CA LEU A 396 -1.07 -8.96 11.88
C LEU A 396 -0.39 -7.63 12.22
N ILE A 397 -1.11 -6.52 12.08
CA ILE A 397 -0.58 -5.17 12.39
C ILE A 397 -0.53 -4.92 13.89
N LEU A 398 -1.61 -5.23 14.62
CA LEU A 398 -1.76 -4.84 16.01
C LEU A 398 -1.17 -5.84 17.03
N LEU A 399 -1.14 -7.14 16.68
CA LEU A 399 -0.68 -8.20 17.58
C LEU A 399 0.69 -8.77 17.18
N GLU A 400 0.96 -8.84 15.89
CA GLU A 400 2.20 -9.43 15.36
C GLU A 400 3.22 -8.35 14.93
N ASP A 401 2.90 -7.06 15.11
CA ASP A 401 3.74 -5.90 14.78
C ASP A 401 4.24 -5.89 13.31
N VAL A 402 3.41 -6.42 12.40
CA VAL A 402 3.71 -6.40 10.98
C VAL A 402 3.46 -5.00 10.44
N LYS A 403 4.43 -4.43 9.75
CA LYS A 403 4.26 -3.13 9.10
C LYS A 403 3.19 -3.21 8.02
N SER A 404 2.31 -2.20 7.97
CA SER A 404 1.20 -2.13 7.00
C SER A 404 1.68 -2.27 5.55
N GLU A 405 2.83 -1.68 5.21
CA GLU A 405 3.45 -1.71 3.88
C GLU A 405 3.95 -3.10 3.48
N GLN A 406 4.18 -3.98 4.44
CA GLN A 406 4.59 -5.37 4.22
C GLN A 406 3.43 -6.32 3.93
N LEU A 407 2.20 -5.84 4.04
CA LEU A 407 0.98 -6.59 3.75
C LEU A 407 0.53 -6.34 2.31
N LEU A 408 0.26 -7.41 1.58
CA LEU A 408 -0.39 -7.40 0.28
C LEU A 408 -1.64 -8.26 0.35
N MET A 409 -2.76 -7.70 -0.03
CA MET A 409 -4.00 -8.45 -0.22
C MET A 409 -4.41 -8.39 -1.69
N LEU A 410 -4.62 -9.56 -2.29
CA LEU A 410 -5.09 -9.70 -3.66
C LEU A 410 -6.52 -10.25 -3.69
N THR A 411 -7.34 -9.64 -4.53
CA THR A 411 -8.74 -10.01 -4.76
C THR A 411 -9.07 -9.97 -6.25
N PHE A 412 -10.25 -10.46 -6.64
CA PHE A 412 -10.67 -10.50 -8.05
C PHE A 412 -11.50 -9.29 -8.46
N SER A 413 -12.06 -8.53 -7.52
CA SER A 413 -12.87 -7.37 -7.85
C SER A 413 -12.44 -6.11 -7.10
N ARG A 414 -12.59 -4.97 -7.77
CA ARG A 414 -12.33 -3.66 -7.17
C ARG A 414 -13.30 -3.36 -6.01
N ALA A 415 -14.58 -3.73 -6.17
CA ALA A 415 -15.57 -3.55 -5.12
C ALA A 415 -15.16 -4.26 -3.82
N ALA A 416 -14.66 -5.50 -3.92
CA ALA A 416 -14.13 -6.22 -2.77
C ALA A 416 -12.94 -5.48 -2.16
N ALA A 417 -11.96 -5.03 -2.96
CA ALA A 417 -10.80 -4.28 -2.48
C ALA A 417 -11.21 -3.00 -1.73
N THR A 418 -12.17 -2.24 -2.27
CA THR A 418 -12.69 -1.02 -1.65
C THR A 418 -13.40 -1.30 -0.33
N GLU A 419 -14.26 -2.33 -0.30
CA GLU A 419 -14.97 -2.73 0.91
C GLU A 419 -14.01 -3.22 2.01
N PHE A 420 -12.97 -3.98 1.66
CA PHE A 420 -11.92 -4.38 2.59
C PHE A 420 -11.19 -3.18 3.18
N LYS A 421 -10.77 -2.22 2.34
CA LYS A 421 -10.12 -0.98 2.80
C LYS A 421 -11.00 -0.21 3.77
N LYS A 422 -12.29 -0.04 3.45
CA LYS A 422 -13.27 0.67 4.29
C LYS A 422 -13.43 -0.01 5.65
N ARG A 423 -13.60 -1.33 5.67
CA ARG A 423 -13.74 -2.11 6.92
C ARG A 423 -12.46 -2.13 7.74
N LEU A 424 -11.31 -2.29 7.09
CA LEU A 424 -10.02 -2.26 7.78
C LEU A 424 -9.75 -0.88 8.40
N LYS A 425 -10.05 0.20 7.68
CA LYS A 425 -9.93 1.58 8.17
C LYS A 425 -10.82 1.84 9.39
N ALA A 426 -12.02 1.26 9.42
CA ALA A 426 -12.91 1.35 10.58
C ALA A 426 -12.30 0.66 11.84
N LEU A 427 -11.50 -0.40 11.67
CA LEU A 427 -10.87 -1.14 12.78
C LEU A 427 -9.55 -0.52 13.27
N ILE A 428 -8.67 -0.16 12.36
CA ILE A 428 -7.28 0.23 12.69
C ILE A 428 -6.95 1.68 12.30
N GLY A 429 -7.92 2.43 11.80
CA GLY A 429 -7.74 3.84 11.45
C GLY A 429 -6.77 4.04 10.29
N ASN A 430 -5.89 5.03 10.43
CA ASN A 430 -4.98 5.47 9.37
C ASN A 430 -3.96 4.41 8.92
N ALA A 431 -3.61 3.46 9.78
CA ALA A 431 -2.68 2.38 9.43
C ALA A 431 -3.21 1.53 8.25
N ALA A 432 -4.53 1.47 8.06
CA ALA A 432 -5.15 0.77 6.94
C ALA A 432 -4.84 1.38 5.57
N GLU A 433 -4.50 2.67 5.50
CA GLU A 433 -4.20 3.37 4.25
C GLU A 433 -2.90 2.87 3.60
N TYR A 434 -1.99 2.34 4.42
CA TYR A 434 -0.70 1.81 3.99
C TYR A 434 -0.72 0.33 3.64
N VAL A 435 -1.83 -0.37 3.90
CA VAL A 435 -2.00 -1.76 3.47
C VAL A 435 -2.32 -1.79 1.98
N GLU A 436 -1.55 -2.54 1.21
CA GLU A 436 -1.77 -2.68 -0.21
C GLU A 436 -2.87 -3.72 -0.47
N ILE A 437 -4.07 -3.26 -0.83
CA ILE A 437 -5.21 -4.10 -1.20
C ILE A 437 -5.55 -3.79 -2.65
N LYS A 438 -5.35 -4.77 -3.56
CA LYS A 438 -5.46 -4.61 -5.01
C LYS A 438 -6.08 -5.82 -5.68
N THR A 439 -6.50 -5.65 -6.93
CA THR A 439 -6.78 -6.80 -7.79
C THR A 439 -5.47 -7.38 -8.34
N PHE A 440 -5.50 -8.64 -8.80
CA PHE A 440 -4.35 -9.28 -9.45
C PHE A 440 -3.84 -8.47 -10.64
N HIS A 441 -4.74 -7.93 -11.46
CA HIS A 441 -4.40 -7.09 -12.61
C HIS A 441 -3.76 -5.78 -12.17
N SER A 442 -4.37 -5.07 -11.22
CA SER A 442 -3.85 -3.80 -10.71
C SER A 442 -2.45 -3.95 -10.11
N TYR A 443 -2.22 -5.02 -9.36
CA TYR A 443 -0.91 -5.31 -8.80
C TYR A 443 0.13 -5.62 -9.89
N SER A 444 -0.25 -6.37 -10.93
CA SER A 444 0.63 -6.67 -12.06
C SER A 444 1.00 -5.42 -12.86
N PHE A 445 0.04 -4.52 -13.11
CA PHE A 445 0.33 -3.22 -13.72
C PHE A 445 1.33 -2.40 -12.90
N ASP A 446 1.21 -2.44 -11.56
CA ASP A 446 2.14 -1.72 -10.68
C ASP A 446 3.55 -2.30 -10.72
N ILE A 447 3.68 -3.63 -10.67
CA ILE A 447 4.99 -4.30 -10.80
C ILE A 447 5.67 -3.91 -12.11
N LEU A 448 4.92 -3.90 -13.21
CA LEU A 448 5.44 -3.60 -14.53
C LEU A 448 5.60 -2.10 -14.80
N GLY A 449 5.06 -1.23 -13.92
CA GLY A 449 5.04 0.21 -14.14
C GLY A 449 4.28 0.63 -15.41
N ARG A 450 3.31 -0.19 -15.85
CA ARG A 450 2.48 0.07 -17.03
C ARG A 450 1.13 0.66 -16.62
N LYS A 451 0.53 1.45 -17.52
CA LYS A 451 -0.86 1.88 -17.39
C LYS A 451 -1.78 0.72 -17.77
N GLY A 452 -2.89 0.56 -17.06
CA GLY A 452 -3.95 -0.35 -17.45
C GLY A 452 -4.58 0.10 -18.77
N THR A 453 -4.54 -0.74 -19.80
CA THR A 453 -5.29 -0.59 -21.05
C THR A 453 -6.08 -1.85 -21.29
N VAL A 454 -7.18 -1.76 -22.03
CA VAL A 454 -8.03 -2.94 -22.36
C VAL A 454 -7.23 -4.01 -23.07
N GLU A 455 -6.49 -3.60 -24.09
CA GLU A 455 -5.67 -4.49 -24.94
C GLU A 455 -4.50 -5.11 -24.16
N GLY A 456 -4.00 -4.41 -23.12
CA GLY A 456 -2.91 -4.90 -22.27
C GLY A 456 -3.37 -5.71 -21.05
N SER A 457 -4.67 -5.77 -20.76
CA SER A 457 -5.16 -6.40 -19.53
C SER A 457 -5.21 -7.94 -19.60
N GLU A 458 -5.47 -8.54 -20.76
CA GLU A 458 -5.63 -9.99 -20.89
C GLU A 458 -4.38 -10.80 -20.51
N HIS A 459 -3.18 -10.24 -20.71
CA HIS A 459 -1.92 -10.95 -20.48
C HIS A 459 -1.06 -10.32 -19.39
N ILE A 460 -1.54 -9.28 -18.72
CA ILE A 460 -0.72 -8.50 -17.79
C ILE A 460 -0.18 -9.32 -16.62
N VAL A 461 -0.95 -10.28 -16.12
CA VAL A 461 -0.54 -11.18 -15.03
C VAL A 461 0.55 -12.12 -15.53
N ALA A 462 0.40 -12.66 -16.74
CA ALA A 462 1.41 -13.51 -17.36
C ALA A 462 2.70 -12.73 -17.64
N ASP A 463 2.58 -11.50 -18.14
CA ASP A 463 3.73 -10.60 -18.36
C ASP A 463 4.49 -10.34 -17.06
N ALA A 464 3.78 -10.06 -15.96
CA ALA A 464 4.39 -9.87 -14.65
C ALA A 464 5.16 -11.11 -14.19
N VAL A 465 4.60 -12.31 -14.40
CA VAL A 465 5.27 -13.58 -14.10
C VAL A 465 6.56 -13.73 -14.92
N VAL A 466 6.52 -13.43 -16.22
CA VAL A 466 7.70 -13.51 -17.13
C VAL A 466 8.78 -12.55 -16.66
N GLU A 467 8.43 -11.30 -16.34
CA GLU A 467 9.39 -10.28 -15.89
C GLU A 467 10.04 -10.65 -14.55
N ILE A 468 9.24 -11.18 -13.60
CA ILE A 468 9.77 -11.68 -12.32
C ILE A 468 10.73 -12.86 -12.54
N ARG A 469 10.35 -13.84 -13.37
CA ARG A 469 11.18 -15.04 -13.68
C ARG A 469 12.48 -14.69 -14.35
N SER A 470 12.46 -13.75 -15.27
CA SER A 470 13.65 -13.30 -15.99
C SER A 470 14.63 -12.49 -15.13
N GLY A 471 14.23 -12.14 -13.89
CA GLY A 471 15.04 -11.33 -12.99
C GLY A 471 15.08 -9.84 -13.38
N ARG A 472 14.24 -9.40 -14.32
CA ARG A 472 14.13 -7.99 -14.73
C ARG A 472 13.39 -7.15 -13.68
N VAL A 473 12.56 -7.79 -12.85
CA VAL A 473 12.03 -7.15 -11.64
C VAL A 473 13.00 -7.42 -10.50
N GLU A 474 13.60 -6.38 -9.94
CA GLU A 474 14.50 -6.52 -8.80
C GLU A 474 13.74 -7.10 -7.60
N ARG A 475 14.40 -8.04 -6.87
CA ARG A 475 13.80 -8.65 -5.67
C ARG A 475 13.42 -7.62 -4.62
N SER A 476 14.16 -6.53 -4.51
CA SER A 476 13.87 -5.41 -3.61
C SER A 476 12.52 -4.73 -3.87
N ARG A 477 11.97 -4.86 -5.07
CA ARG A 477 10.64 -4.34 -5.44
C ARG A 477 9.50 -5.22 -4.94
N ILE A 478 9.78 -6.47 -4.61
CA ILE A 478 8.82 -7.44 -4.07
C ILE A 478 9.13 -7.66 -2.59
N THR A 479 8.86 -6.65 -1.77
CA THR A 479 9.23 -6.63 -0.35
C THR A 479 8.12 -7.12 0.58
N LYS A 480 7.01 -7.63 0.04
CA LYS A 480 5.88 -8.08 0.84
C LYS A 480 6.22 -9.35 1.62
N SER A 481 5.98 -9.32 2.92
CA SER A 481 6.21 -10.47 3.79
C SER A 481 4.96 -11.31 4.02
N ILE A 482 3.77 -10.72 3.80
CA ILE A 482 2.50 -11.42 3.95
C ILE A 482 1.64 -11.17 2.73
N LEU A 483 1.15 -12.26 2.13
CA LEU A 483 0.18 -12.26 1.03
C LEU A 483 -1.15 -12.84 1.53
N VAL A 484 -2.22 -12.08 1.35
CA VAL A 484 -3.59 -12.52 1.63
C VAL A 484 -4.35 -12.61 0.31
N ILE A 485 -5.03 -13.72 0.07
CA ILE A 485 -5.80 -13.96 -1.14
C ILE A 485 -7.26 -14.20 -0.75
N ASP A 486 -8.15 -13.36 -1.25
CA ASP A 486 -9.60 -13.55 -1.13
C ASP A 486 -10.15 -14.23 -2.38
N GLU A 487 -11.25 -14.98 -2.22
CA GLU A 487 -11.91 -15.79 -3.25
C GLU A 487 -10.90 -16.71 -3.98
N ALA A 488 -10.03 -17.38 -3.23
CA ALA A 488 -8.91 -18.17 -3.77
C ALA A 488 -9.35 -19.35 -4.66
N GLN A 489 -10.63 -19.75 -4.64
CA GLN A 489 -11.18 -20.74 -5.56
C GLN A 489 -11.26 -20.24 -7.01
N ASP A 490 -11.23 -18.92 -7.21
CA ASP A 490 -11.29 -18.29 -8.54
C ASP A 490 -9.88 -18.11 -9.18
N LEU A 491 -8.81 -18.53 -8.51
CA LEU A 491 -7.44 -18.50 -9.04
C LEU A 491 -7.34 -19.31 -10.34
N GLY A 492 -6.97 -18.64 -11.42
CA GLY A 492 -6.57 -19.28 -12.66
C GLY A 492 -5.08 -19.66 -12.67
N GLU A 493 -4.64 -20.21 -13.78
CA GLU A 493 -3.24 -20.63 -13.95
C GLU A 493 -2.26 -19.45 -13.85
N GLN A 494 -2.61 -18.30 -14.42
CA GLN A 494 -1.76 -17.11 -14.44
C GLN A 494 -1.64 -16.47 -13.05
N GLU A 495 -2.76 -16.30 -12.33
CA GLU A 495 -2.78 -15.75 -10.98
C GLU A 495 -2.02 -16.67 -10.02
N PHE A 496 -2.21 -17.97 -10.12
CA PHE A 496 -1.48 -18.92 -9.27
C PHE A 496 0.02 -18.97 -9.62
N ALA A 497 0.39 -18.81 -10.90
CA ALA A 497 1.79 -18.65 -11.30
C ALA A 497 2.41 -17.39 -10.68
N LEU A 498 1.68 -16.27 -10.63
CA LEU A 498 2.13 -15.05 -9.95
C LEU A 498 2.35 -15.30 -8.45
N VAL A 499 1.40 -15.97 -7.79
CA VAL A 499 1.52 -16.34 -6.37
C VAL A 499 2.77 -17.19 -6.13
N LYS A 500 3.01 -18.21 -6.96
CA LYS A 500 4.21 -19.06 -6.88
C LYS A 500 5.51 -18.27 -7.04
N GLU A 501 5.55 -17.31 -7.96
CA GLU A 501 6.73 -16.47 -8.16
C GLU A 501 6.97 -15.51 -7.00
N LEU A 502 5.92 -14.94 -6.41
CA LEU A 502 6.04 -14.11 -5.21
C LEU A 502 6.60 -14.92 -4.03
N ILE A 503 6.11 -16.14 -3.82
CA ILE A 503 6.64 -17.06 -2.79
C ILE A 503 8.10 -17.41 -3.07
N ARG A 504 8.47 -17.66 -4.32
CA ARG A 504 9.85 -17.98 -4.73
C ARG A 504 10.80 -16.80 -4.48
N CYS A 505 10.35 -15.59 -4.73
CA CYS A 505 11.14 -14.37 -4.53
C CYS A 505 11.35 -14.02 -3.06
N ASN A 506 10.41 -14.41 -2.20
CA ASN A 506 10.47 -14.17 -0.76
C ASN A 506 10.21 -15.48 0.01
N GLU A 507 11.30 -16.21 0.29
CA GLU A 507 11.22 -17.52 0.96
C GLU A 507 10.58 -17.47 2.36
N ASP A 508 10.49 -16.31 3.00
CA ASP A 508 9.87 -16.12 4.31
C ASP A 508 8.43 -15.57 4.22
N MET A 509 7.89 -15.41 3.00
CA MET A 509 6.53 -14.94 2.79
C MET A 509 5.51 -15.88 3.43
N ARG A 510 4.60 -15.29 4.21
CA ARG A 510 3.41 -15.99 4.71
C ARG A 510 2.24 -15.79 3.74
N VAL A 511 1.47 -16.85 3.48
CA VAL A 511 0.32 -16.80 2.58
C VAL A 511 -0.93 -17.25 3.30
N ILE A 512 -1.99 -16.45 3.21
CA ILE A 512 -3.31 -16.73 3.78
C ILE A 512 -4.31 -16.70 2.63
N ALA A 513 -4.83 -17.84 2.24
CA ALA A 513 -5.79 -18.01 1.16
C ALA A 513 -7.15 -18.40 1.71
N VAL A 514 -8.18 -17.61 1.40
CA VAL A 514 -9.55 -17.85 1.81
C VAL A 514 -10.43 -18.00 0.58
N GLY A 515 -11.29 -19.00 0.57
CA GLY A 515 -12.16 -19.24 -0.57
C GLY A 515 -13.23 -20.27 -0.29
N ASP A 516 -14.20 -20.38 -1.19
CA ASP A 516 -15.29 -21.34 -1.15
C ASP A 516 -15.20 -22.30 -2.34
N ASP A 517 -14.59 -23.46 -2.10
CA ASP A 517 -14.38 -24.48 -3.13
C ASP A 517 -15.68 -25.02 -3.75
N ASP A 518 -16.84 -24.89 -3.06
CA ASP A 518 -18.15 -25.22 -3.61
C ASP A 518 -18.72 -24.12 -4.54
N GLN A 519 -18.10 -22.92 -4.59
CA GLN A 519 -18.55 -21.78 -5.39
C GLN A 519 -17.65 -21.48 -6.59
N ASN A 520 -16.84 -22.42 -7.06
CA ASN A 520 -16.09 -22.27 -8.31
C ASN A 520 -17.01 -22.40 -9.51
N ILE A 521 -17.64 -21.28 -9.92
CA ILE A 521 -18.54 -21.24 -11.09
C ILE A 521 -17.86 -20.60 -12.33
N TYR A 522 -16.55 -20.36 -12.28
CA TYR A 522 -15.76 -19.76 -13.36
C TYR A 522 -14.75 -20.71 -14.00
N GLU A 523 -14.94 -22.04 -13.87
CA GLU A 523 -14.08 -23.04 -14.54
C GLU A 523 -13.96 -22.81 -16.06
N PHE A 524 -15.04 -22.36 -16.70
CA PHE A 524 -15.04 -21.99 -18.12
C PHE A 524 -14.12 -20.82 -18.47
N ARG A 525 -13.65 -20.03 -17.47
CA ARG A 525 -12.64 -18.98 -17.60
C ARG A 525 -11.25 -19.41 -17.18
N GLY A 526 -11.06 -20.70 -16.87
CA GLY A 526 -9.78 -21.26 -16.47
C GLY A 526 -9.49 -21.17 -14.96
N SER A 527 -10.48 -20.81 -14.12
CA SER A 527 -10.31 -20.92 -12.66
C SER A 527 -10.29 -22.40 -12.25
N ASP A 528 -9.40 -22.71 -11.30
CA ASP A 528 -9.25 -24.08 -10.79
C ASP A 528 -9.17 -24.08 -9.26
N SER A 529 -10.17 -24.66 -8.61
CA SER A 529 -10.17 -24.86 -7.15
C SER A 529 -9.02 -25.78 -6.69
N GLY A 530 -8.42 -26.55 -7.60
CA GLY A 530 -7.18 -27.32 -7.38
C GLY A 530 -6.00 -26.46 -6.94
N ASN A 531 -5.99 -25.16 -7.28
CA ASN A 531 -4.94 -24.22 -6.85
C ASN A 531 -4.94 -24.03 -5.32
N MET A 532 -6.11 -23.97 -4.67
CA MET A 532 -6.18 -23.98 -3.20
C MET A 532 -5.66 -25.31 -2.62
N LYS A 533 -5.96 -26.43 -3.27
CA LYS A 533 -5.48 -27.75 -2.87
C LYS A 533 -3.97 -27.86 -3.01
N SER A 534 -3.38 -27.25 -4.04
CA SER A 534 -1.92 -27.19 -4.23
C SER A 534 -1.24 -26.45 -3.08
N LEU A 535 -1.81 -25.39 -2.53
CA LEU A 535 -1.27 -24.74 -1.33
C LEU A 535 -1.22 -25.67 -0.13
N ILE A 536 -2.18 -26.58 0.00
CA ILE A 536 -2.20 -27.60 1.08
C ILE A 536 -1.17 -28.69 0.83
N THR A 537 -1.14 -29.23 -0.39
CA THR A 537 -0.35 -30.44 -0.71
C THR A 537 1.13 -30.11 -1.00
N GLU A 538 1.41 -29.01 -1.71
CA GLU A 538 2.78 -28.62 -2.10
C GLU A 538 3.49 -27.80 -1.00
N TYR A 539 2.74 -26.95 -0.29
CA TYR A 539 3.33 -26.03 0.71
C TYR A 539 3.00 -26.39 2.17
N GLY A 540 2.19 -27.43 2.39
CA GLY A 540 1.87 -27.90 3.75
C GLY A 540 1.02 -26.91 4.54
N ALA A 541 0.08 -26.23 3.90
CA ALA A 541 -0.74 -25.21 4.56
C ALA A 541 -1.60 -25.77 5.70
N SER A 542 -1.70 -25.03 6.79
CA SER A 542 -2.68 -25.27 7.86
C SER A 542 -4.08 -24.98 7.36
N VAL A 543 -5.03 -25.89 7.62
CA VAL A 543 -6.39 -25.80 7.08
C VAL A 543 -7.39 -25.50 8.18
N TYR A 544 -8.17 -24.43 8.02
CA TYR A 544 -9.24 -24.02 8.93
C TYR A 544 -10.59 -24.01 8.22
N ASN A 545 -11.46 -24.93 8.52
CA ASN A 545 -12.77 -25.05 7.88
C ASN A 545 -13.80 -24.10 8.53
N MET A 546 -14.30 -23.11 7.78
CA MET A 546 -15.38 -22.23 8.23
C MET A 546 -16.73 -22.76 7.73
N LEU A 547 -17.39 -23.57 8.54
CA LEU A 547 -18.63 -24.26 8.19
C LEU A 547 -19.90 -23.56 8.70
N GLU A 548 -19.76 -22.51 9.50
CA GLU A 548 -20.89 -21.75 10.03
C GLU A 548 -21.47 -20.81 8.96
N ASN A 549 -22.79 -20.69 8.90
CA ASN A 549 -23.47 -19.76 7.99
C ASN A 549 -24.36 -18.80 8.82
N PHE A 550 -24.07 -17.51 8.71
CA PHE A 550 -24.79 -16.44 9.38
C PHE A 550 -25.78 -15.69 8.48
N ARG A 551 -25.81 -16.04 7.18
CA ARG A 551 -26.56 -15.33 6.15
C ARG A 551 -27.94 -15.98 5.90
N SER A 552 -27.95 -17.26 5.60
CA SER A 552 -29.09 -17.96 5.03
C SER A 552 -29.96 -18.65 6.09
N SER A 553 -31.24 -18.85 5.77
CA SER A 553 -32.17 -19.60 6.60
C SER A 553 -31.88 -21.10 6.63
N GLN A 554 -32.39 -21.81 7.63
CA GLN A 554 -32.12 -23.23 7.86
C GLN A 554 -32.54 -24.14 6.68
N THR A 555 -33.69 -23.85 6.07
CA THR A 555 -34.21 -24.63 4.94
C THR A 555 -33.32 -24.48 3.71
N VAL A 556 -32.84 -23.25 3.43
CA VAL A 556 -31.90 -23.00 2.32
C VAL A 556 -30.57 -23.73 2.52
N ILE A 557 -30.04 -23.71 3.75
CA ILE A 557 -28.79 -24.43 4.07
C ILE A 557 -29.00 -25.98 3.96
N SER A 558 -30.13 -26.47 4.42
CA SER A 558 -30.44 -27.92 4.32
C SER A 558 -30.51 -28.38 2.86
N LEU A 559 -31.15 -27.58 1.99
CA LEU A 559 -31.17 -27.81 0.56
C LEU A 559 -29.77 -27.78 -0.04
N ALA A 560 -29.00 -26.71 0.22
CA ALA A 560 -27.61 -26.57 -0.25
C ALA A 560 -26.75 -27.76 0.19
N ASN A 561 -26.83 -28.17 1.45
CA ASN A 561 -26.11 -29.34 1.97
C ASN A 561 -26.49 -30.68 1.27
N SER A 562 -27.71 -30.81 0.77
CA SER A 562 -28.08 -32.00 -0.01
C SER A 562 -27.40 -32.01 -1.38
N TYR A 563 -27.28 -30.86 -2.01
CA TYR A 563 -26.60 -30.71 -3.31
C TYR A 563 -25.08 -30.90 -3.23
N VAL A 564 -24.42 -30.25 -2.28
CA VAL A 564 -22.95 -30.31 -2.18
C VAL A 564 -22.41 -31.72 -1.88
N LYS A 565 -23.26 -32.67 -1.45
CA LYS A 565 -22.87 -34.10 -1.31
C LYS A 565 -22.45 -34.74 -2.63
N GLY A 566 -22.94 -34.23 -3.77
CA GLY A 566 -22.58 -34.69 -5.10
C GLY A 566 -21.26 -34.14 -5.63
N ILE A 567 -20.65 -33.11 -4.96
CA ILE A 567 -19.40 -32.50 -5.39
C ILE A 567 -18.23 -33.36 -4.92
N SER A 568 -17.43 -33.87 -5.86
CA SER A 568 -16.23 -34.63 -5.56
C SER A 568 -15.04 -33.72 -5.28
N GLY A 569 -14.14 -34.12 -4.39
CA GLY A 569 -12.87 -33.43 -4.15
C GLY A 569 -12.96 -32.16 -3.30
N ARG A 570 -14.07 -31.95 -2.60
CA ARG A 570 -14.27 -30.81 -1.68
C ARG A 570 -13.16 -30.72 -0.64
N LEU A 571 -12.74 -29.49 -0.36
CA LEU A 571 -11.79 -29.17 0.71
C LEU A 571 -12.49 -29.11 2.07
N LYS A 572 -13.74 -28.66 2.11
CA LYS A 572 -14.55 -28.61 3.34
C LYS A 572 -14.90 -30.01 3.85
N SER A 573 -14.55 -30.27 5.11
CA SER A 573 -14.67 -31.60 5.73
C SER A 573 -16.07 -31.95 6.27
N GLY A 574 -17.03 -31.03 6.22
CA GLY A 574 -18.35 -31.22 6.81
C GLY A 574 -19.47 -30.42 6.16
N PRO A 575 -20.70 -30.61 6.62
CA PRO A 575 -21.84 -29.82 6.18
C PRO A 575 -21.79 -28.39 6.75
N ILE A 576 -22.39 -27.45 6.04
CA ILE A 576 -22.58 -26.08 6.50
C ILE A 576 -23.65 -26.04 7.60
N VAL A 577 -23.37 -25.32 8.68
CA VAL A 577 -24.24 -25.21 9.86
C VAL A 577 -24.85 -23.82 9.93
N GLY A 578 -26.17 -23.72 9.80
CA GLY A 578 -26.88 -22.44 9.92
C GLY A 578 -26.91 -21.92 11.35
N LYS A 579 -26.65 -20.64 11.51
CA LYS A 579 -26.73 -19.92 12.80
C LYS A 579 -27.98 -19.05 12.95
N ARG A 580 -28.68 -18.75 11.85
CA ARG A 580 -29.97 -18.06 11.92
C ARG A 580 -31.05 -18.98 12.48
N ILE A 581 -31.93 -18.42 13.29
CA ILE A 581 -33.08 -19.13 13.88
C ILE A 581 -34.22 -19.25 12.86
N ASP A 582 -34.28 -18.30 11.89
CA ASP A 582 -35.32 -18.25 10.88
C ASP A 582 -35.31 -19.53 10.03
N PRO A 583 -36.43 -20.28 9.96
CA PRO A 583 -36.50 -21.49 9.15
C PRO A 583 -36.40 -21.18 7.65
N GLY A 584 -36.88 -20.03 7.20
CA GLY A 584 -37.00 -19.69 5.78
C GLY A 584 -38.04 -20.53 5.02
N ASN A 585 -38.20 -20.20 3.74
CA ASN A 585 -39.17 -20.91 2.87
C ASN A 585 -38.54 -21.19 1.51
N ILE A 586 -38.72 -22.44 1.02
CA ILE A 586 -38.36 -22.82 -0.35
C ILE A 586 -39.62 -23.34 -1.00
N ARG A 587 -39.93 -22.84 -2.17
CA ARG A 587 -41.09 -23.28 -2.95
C ARG A 587 -40.65 -23.66 -4.37
N LEU A 588 -40.91 -24.89 -4.75
CA LEU A 588 -40.75 -25.39 -6.12
C LEU A 588 -42.08 -25.25 -6.87
N VAL A 589 -42.09 -24.48 -7.95
CA VAL A 589 -43.27 -24.22 -8.76
C VAL A 589 -43.07 -24.85 -10.14
N ARG A 590 -43.98 -25.74 -10.52
CA ARG A 590 -43.99 -26.37 -11.82
C ARG A 590 -45.13 -25.82 -12.67
N HIS A 591 -44.78 -25.28 -13.83
CA HIS A 591 -45.72 -24.77 -14.81
C HIS A 591 -45.92 -25.77 -15.96
N SER A 592 -47.16 -25.87 -16.43
CA SER A 592 -47.53 -26.71 -17.57
C SER A 592 -47.38 -26.02 -18.92
N THR A 593 -47.20 -24.69 -18.91
CA THR A 593 -47.06 -23.85 -20.12
C THR A 593 -45.61 -23.42 -20.31
N PRO A 594 -45.17 -23.17 -21.57
CA PRO A 594 -43.83 -22.70 -21.83
C PRO A 594 -43.57 -21.25 -21.35
N ASP A 595 -44.62 -20.51 -20.98
CA ASP A 595 -44.53 -19.07 -20.60
C ASP A 595 -44.25 -18.90 -19.11
N TYR A 596 -43.20 -19.55 -18.60
CA TYR A 596 -42.83 -19.48 -17.18
C TYR A 596 -42.28 -18.09 -16.78
N GLU A 597 -41.72 -17.30 -17.72
CA GLU A 597 -41.30 -15.94 -17.49
C GLU A 597 -42.47 -15.06 -17.01
N GLN A 598 -43.62 -15.19 -17.70
CA GLN A 598 -44.84 -14.48 -17.32
C GLN A 598 -45.35 -14.96 -15.95
N ALA A 599 -45.19 -16.23 -15.65
CA ALA A 599 -45.64 -16.80 -14.37
C ALA A 599 -44.81 -16.24 -13.20
N ILE A 600 -43.47 -16.12 -13.33
CA ILE A 600 -42.60 -15.50 -12.33
C ILE A 600 -43.00 -14.02 -12.15
N VAL A 601 -43.22 -13.30 -13.25
CA VAL A 601 -43.63 -11.90 -13.21
C VAL A 601 -44.97 -11.73 -12.49
N ASN A 602 -45.98 -12.54 -12.82
CA ASN A 602 -47.28 -12.46 -12.18
C ASN A 602 -47.20 -12.73 -10.67
N GLU A 603 -46.38 -13.67 -10.25
CA GLU A 603 -46.16 -13.95 -8.84
C GLU A 603 -45.53 -12.77 -8.10
N ILE A 604 -44.51 -12.14 -8.68
CA ILE A 604 -43.84 -11.00 -8.08
C ILE A 604 -44.77 -9.77 -8.04
N VAL A 605 -45.56 -9.55 -9.08
CA VAL A 605 -46.51 -8.43 -9.16
C VAL A 605 -47.67 -8.59 -8.17
N SER A 606 -48.19 -9.81 -8.03
CA SER A 606 -49.33 -10.13 -7.15
C SER A 606 -48.86 -10.39 -5.70
N GLY A 607 -47.61 -10.77 -5.48
CA GLY A 607 -47.04 -11.10 -4.19
C GLY A 607 -46.67 -9.85 -3.37
N ASN A 608 -46.82 -9.94 -2.06
CA ASN A 608 -46.34 -8.94 -1.11
C ASN A 608 -45.10 -9.48 -0.39
N ASN A 609 -43.99 -9.61 -1.13
CA ASN A 609 -42.73 -10.06 -0.58
C ASN A 609 -41.91 -8.87 -0.05
N PRO A 610 -41.75 -8.73 1.28
CA PRO A 610 -40.95 -7.64 1.84
C PRO A 610 -39.46 -7.87 1.56
N GLY A 611 -38.71 -6.79 1.41
CA GLY A 611 -37.27 -6.80 1.20
C GLY A 611 -36.85 -6.82 -0.28
N THR A 612 -35.59 -7.09 -0.49
CA THR A 612 -34.96 -7.14 -1.82
C THR A 612 -35.36 -8.40 -2.59
N ILE A 613 -35.60 -8.25 -3.89
CA ILE A 613 -36.02 -9.37 -4.77
C ILE A 613 -34.99 -9.52 -5.88
N CYS A 614 -34.53 -10.74 -6.13
CA CYS A 614 -33.68 -11.08 -7.27
C CYS A 614 -34.26 -12.22 -8.09
N ILE A 615 -34.19 -12.12 -9.40
CA ILE A 615 -34.54 -13.19 -10.34
C ILE A 615 -33.26 -13.62 -11.04
N LEU A 616 -32.95 -14.90 -10.94
CA LEU A 616 -31.77 -15.52 -11.53
C LEU A 616 -32.16 -16.39 -12.73
N THR A 617 -31.46 -16.20 -13.84
CA THR A 617 -31.66 -16.95 -15.07
C THR A 617 -30.34 -17.60 -15.51
N ALA A 618 -30.43 -18.61 -16.38
CA ALA A 618 -29.25 -19.21 -16.99
C ALA A 618 -28.67 -18.35 -18.11
N THR A 619 -29.50 -17.60 -18.84
CA THR A 619 -29.10 -16.82 -20.01
C THR A 619 -29.42 -15.33 -19.86
N ASN A 620 -28.68 -14.49 -20.58
CA ASN A 620 -28.95 -13.06 -20.65
C ASN A 620 -30.29 -12.77 -21.34
N ASP A 621 -30.69 -13.58 -22.31
CA ASP A 621 -31.93 -13.39 -23.08
C ASP A 621 -33.15 -13.61 -22.18
N ASP A 622 -33.17 -14.66 -21.35
CA ASP A 622 -34.23 -14.88 -20.39
C ASP A 622 -34.33 -13.76 -19.35
N ALA A 623 -33.18 -13.26 -18.89
CA ALA A 623 -33.13 -12.11 -17.98
C ALA A 623 -33.73 -10.84 -18.61
N LEU A 624 -33.42 -10.58 -19.89
CA LEU A 624 -33.94 -9.44 -20.64
C LEU A 624 -35.47 -9.53 -20.79
N VAL A 625 -36.00 -10.71 -21.16
CA VAL A 625 -37.43 -10.94 -21.31
C VAL A 625 -38.18 -10.70 -19.99
N ILE A 626 -37.69 -11.26 -18.88
CA ILE A 626 -38.30 -11.10 -17.57
C ILE A 626 -38.26 -9.63 -17.13
N SER A 627 -37.14 -8.94 -17.33
CA SER A 627 -37.01 -7.51 -17.03
C SER A 627 -38.00 -6.66 -17.82
N ALA A 628 -38.15 -6.91 -19.12
CA ALA A 628 -39.12 -6.22 -19.97
C ALA A 628 -40.59 -6.46 -19.53
N LEU A 629 -40.94 -7.69 -19.16
CA LEU A 629 -42.27 -8.04 -18.68
C LEU A 629 -42.58 -7.38 -17.30
N LEU A 630 -41.63 -7.33 -16.38
CA LEU A 630 -41.78 -6.61 -15.11
C LEU A 630 -42.03 -5.14 -15.32
N ASN A 631 -41.22 -4.48 -16.14
CA ASN A 631 -41.37 -3.06 -16.45
C ASN A 631 -42.75 -2.77 -17.15
N LYS A 632 -43.17 -3.65 -18.07
CA LYS A 632 -44.50 -3.56 -18.71
C LYS A 632 -45.65 -3.68 -17.70
N SER A 633 -45.43 -4.49 -16.64
CA SER A 633 -46.40 -4.68 -15.55
C SER A 633 -46.38 -3.58 -14.50
N GLY A 634 -45.61 -2.51 -14.71
CA GLY A 634 -45.49 -1.36 -13.79
C GLY A 634 -44.56 -1.62 -12.60
N ARG A 635 -43.89 -2.76 -12.53
CA ARG A 635 -42.90 -3.06 -11.50
C ARG A 635 -41.49 -2.72 -12.01
N LYS A 636 -40.85 -1.72 -11.44
CA LYS A 636 -39.47 -1.36 -11.85
C LYS A 636 -38.55 -2.55 -11.67
N ALA A 637 -37.90 -2.95 -12.75
CA ALA A 637 -36.93 -4.02 -12.77
C ALA A 637 -35.59 -3.49 -13.29
N ARG A 638 -34.53 -3.86 -12.58
CA ARG A 638 -33.16 -3.55 -12.94
C ARG A 638 -32.50 -4.79 -13.51
N LEU A 639 -32.06 -4.70 -14.76
CA LEU A 639 -31.36 -5.78 -15.44
C LEU A 639 -29.86 -5.61 -15.26
N ILE A 640 -29.18 -6.63 -14.71
CA ILE A 640 -27.73 -6.68 -14.64
C ILE A 640 -27.23 -7.58 -15.76
N GLN A 641 -26.65 -6.96 -16.79
CA GLN A 641 -26.00 -7.65 -17.91
C GLN A 641 -24.67 -6.97 -18.21
N SER A 642 -23.62 -7.77 -18.47
CA SER A 642 -22.39 -7.30 -19.09
C SER A 642 -22.06 -8.17 -20.29
N ARG A 643 -21.46 -7.57 -21.33
CA ARG A 643 -20.89 -8.28 -22.47
C ARG A 643 -19.38 -8.41 -22.25
N GLU A 644 -18.81 -9.52 -22.68
CA GLU A 644 -17.35 -9.67 -22.73
C GLU A 644 -16.73 -8.52 -23.53
N GLY A 645 -15.67 -7.91 -23.02
CA GLY A 645 -15.01 -6.75 -23.63
C GLY A 645 -15.73 -5.41 -23.46
N PHE A 646 -16.87 -5.36 -22.76
CA PHE A 646 -17.58 -4.10 -22.49
C PHE A 646 -16.96 -3.35 -21.32
N GLN A 647 -16.67 -2.08 -21.52
CA GLN A 647 -16.18 -1.17 -20.49
C GLN A 647 -17.20 -0.09 -20.14
N LEU A 648 -17.15 0.39 -18.90
CA LEU A 648 -17.97 1.53 -18.48
C LEU A 648 -17.70 2.77 -19.33
N SER A 649 -16.44 2.99 -19.72
CA SER A 649 -16.03 4.08 -20.62
C SER A 649 -16.66 4.00 -22.01
N ASP A 650 -17.26 2.86 -22.42
CA ASP A 650 -17.92 2.71 -23.70
C ASP A 650 -19.34 3.30 -23.71
N LEU A 651 -19.93 3.52 -22.54
CA LEU A 651 -21.24 4.15 -22.42
C LEU A 651 -21.17 5.63 -22.81
N ALA A 652 -22.20 6.10 -23.49
CA ALA A 652 -22.28 7.48 -23.99
C ALA A 652 -22.20 8.52 -22.87
N GLU A 653 -22.80 8.23 -21.71
CA GLU A 653 -22.78 9.06 -20.51
C GLU A 653 -21.36 9.21 -19.97
N PHE A 654 -20.63 8.11 -19.86
CA PHE A 654 -19.23 8.10 -19.39
C PHE A 654 -18.31 8.81 -20.37
N ARG A 655 -18.44 8.55 -21.67
CA ARG A 655 -17.68 9.27 -22.71
C ARG A 655 -17.93 10.77 -22.63
N SER A 656 -19.20 11.18 -22.53
CA SER A 656 -19.54 12.60 -22.42
C SER A 656 -18.97 13.23 -21.15
N PHE A 657 -18.91 12.50 -20.04
CA PHE A 657 -18.25 12.97 -18.82
C PHE A 657 -16.74 13.10 -19.02
N ILE A 658 -16.10 12.09 -19.60
CA ILE A 658 -14.65 12.09 -19.90
C ILE A 658 -14.32 13.27 -20.83
N ASP A 659 -15.10 13.48 -21.88
CA ASP A 659 -14.90 14.59 -22.81
C ASP A 659 -15.02 15.95 -22.10
N ALA A 660 -16.06 16.13 -21.26
CA ALA A 660 -16.25 17.36 -20.49
C ALA A 660 -15.10 17.63 -19.51
N VAL A 661 -14.57 16.59 -18.89
CA VAL A 661 -13.42 16.69 -17.99
C VAL A 661 -12.14 17.04 -18.75
N LEU A 662 -11.93 16.48 -19.93
CA LEU A 662 -10.76 16.75 -20.78
C LEU A 662 -10.74 18.19 -21.33
N GLU A 663 -11.90 18.82 -21.50
CA GLU A 663 -12.01 20.23 -21.95
C GLU A 663 -11.31 21.21 -20.99
N TYR A 664 -11.26 20.92 -19.70
CA TYR A 664 -10.55 21.77 -18.71
C TYR A 664 -9.03 21.77 -18.89
N ASN A 665 -8.48 20.82 -19.65
CA ASN A 665 -7.05 20.72 -19.97
C ASN A 665 -6.11 20.82 -18.74
N CYS A 666 -6.56 20.27 -17.60
CA CYS A 666 -5.80 20.22 -16.36
C CYS A 666 -5.73 18.77 -15.84
N ALA A 667 -4.63 18.45 -15.16
CA ALA A 667 -4.43 17.11 -14.61
C ALA A 667 -5.25 16.86 -13.33
N CYS A 668 -5.53 17.92 -12.58
CA CYS A 668 -6.28 17.89 -11.33
C CYS A 668 -7.56 18.74 -11.47
N LEU A 669 -8.68 18.13 -11.20
CA LEU A 669 -9.99 18.76 -11.20
C LEU A 669 -10.35 19.18 -9.78
N ASP A 670 -10.80 20.40 -9.62
CA ASP A 670 -11.43 20.83 -8.37
C ASP A 670 -12.89 20.37 -8.30
N ASP A 671 -13.50 20.53 -7.13
CA ASP A 671 -14.89 20.11 -6.91
C ASP A 671 -15.88 20.90 -7.79
N ALA A 672 -15.57 22.13 -8.17
CA ALA A 672 -16.42 22.93 -9.04
C ALA A 672 -16.42 22.40 -10.47
N MET A 673 -15.24 22.16 -11.05
CA MET A 673 -15.09 21.56 -12.39
C MET A 673 -15.74 20.17 -12.46
N TRP A 674 -15.54 19.35 -11.43
CA TRP A 674 -16.13 18.01 -11.34
C TRP A 674 -17.66 18.05 -11.29
N THR A 675 -18.20 18.98 -10.50
CA THR A 675 -19.66 19.17 -10.38
C THR A 675 -20.24 19.70 -11.68
N GLU A 676 -19.58 20.67 -12.32
CA GLU A 676 -20.01 21.23 -13.60
C GLU A 676 -20.06 20.18 -14.71
N ALA A 677 -19.01 19.35 -14.83
CA ALA A 677 -18.98 18.22 -15.76
C ALA A 677 -20.12 17.22 -15.48
N THR A 678 -20.35 16.89 -14.20
CA THR A 678 -21.45 16.00 -13.80
C THR A 678 -22.82 16.58 -14.18
N GLU A 679 -23.03 17.86 -13.92
CA GLU A 679 -24.28 18.53 -14.26
C GLU A 679 -24.50 18.69 -15.78
N ALA A 680 -23.44 18.87 -16.55
CA ALA A 680 -23.52 18.91 -18.01
C ALA A 680 -24.02 17.59 -18.58
N VAL A 681 -23.46 16.46 -18.08
CA VAL A 681 -23.91 15.13 -18.50
C VAL A 681 -25.35 14.86 -18.03
N ARG A 682 -25.69 15.21 -16.80
CA ARG A 682 -27.04 15.04 -16.24
C ARG A 682 -28.09 15.77 -17.10
N ARG A 683 -27.80 16.99 -17.56
CA ARG A 683 -28.68 17.75 -18.45
C ARG A 683 -28.82 17.09 -19.81
N ARG A 684 -27.75 16.54 -20.36
CA ARG A 684 -27.73 15.92 -21.68
C ARG A 684 -28.43 14.56 -21.71
N PHE A 685 -28.34 13.80 -20.65
CA PHE A 685 -28.79 12.40 -20.55
C PHE A 685 -29.91 12.22 -19.50
N SER A 686 -30.74 13.23 -19.26
CA SER A 686 -31.81 13.20 -18.24
C SER A 686 -32.73 11.99 -18.31
N ASP A 687 -32.97 11.48 -19.52
CA ASP A 687 -33.89 10.36 -19.79
C ASP A 687 -33.17 9.02 -19.98
N SER A 688 -31.85 8.99 -19.78
CA SER A 688 -31.06 7.75 -19.93
C SER A 688 -31.17 6.83 -18.72
N GLY A 689 -31.42 5.55 -18.99
CA GLY A 689 -31.38 4.51 -17.95
C GLY A 689 -29.98 4.21 -17.37
N CYS A 690 -28.91 4.70 -18.01
CA CYS A 690 -27.53 4.53 -17.56
C CYS A 690 -27.00 5.74 -16.76
N LEU A 691 -27.80 6.81 -16.61
CA LEU A 691 -27.38 7.97 -15.83
C LEU A 691 -27.13 7.62 -14.36
N ASP A 692 -28.01 6.81 -13.75
CA ASP A 692 -27.84 6.33 -12.37
C ASP A 692 -26.53 5.55 -12.20
N LEU A 693 -26.10 4.79 -13.22
CA LEU A 693 -24.85 4.04 -13.20
C LEU A 693 -23.64 4.99 -13.15
N LEU A 694 -23.63 6.03 -13.97
CA LEU A 694 -22.61 7.06 -13.94
C LEU A 694 -22.60 7.77 -12.58
N GLU A 695 -23.74 8.22 -12.07
CA GLU A 695 -23.83 8.93 -10.79
C GLU A 695 -23.33 8.07 -9.62
N ASN A 696 -23.68 6.78 -9.59
CA ASN A 696 -23.19 5.86 -8.56
C ASN A 696 -21.66 5.65 -8.66
N SER A 697 -21.12 5.57 -9.89
CA SER A 697 -19.68 5.44 -10.07
C SER A 697 -18.93 6.71 -9.70
N LEU A 698 -19.47 7.89 -10.04
CA LEU A 698 -18.91 9.18 -9.60
C LEU A 698 -18.97 9.34 -8.08
N ALA A 699 -20.05 8.89 -7.44
CA ALA A 699 -20.19 8.90 -5.99
C ALA A 699 -19.17 7.97 -5.33
N ALA A 700 -18.98 6.76 -5.85
CA ALA A 700 -17.99 5.81 -5.37
C ALA A 700 -16.56 6.34 -5.56
N PHE A 701 -16.30 6.97 -6.70
CA PHE A 701 -15.01 7.64 -6.93
C PHE A 701 -14.78 8.79 -5.95
N ASN A 702 -15.78 9.63 -5.68
CA ASN A 702 -15.69 10.72 -4.72
C ASN A 702 -15.47 10.21 -3.27
N GLU A 703 -16.04 9.06 -2.91
CA GLU A 703 -15.82 8.42 -1.60
C GLU A 703 -14.36 7.95 -1.45
N GLU A 704 -13.78 7.41 -2.52
CA GLU A 704 -12.39 6.95 -2.55
C GLU A 704 -11.40 8.12 -2.65
N TYR A 705 -11.75 9.18 -3.40
CA TYR A 705 -10.93 10.35 -3.67
C TYR A 705 -11.62 11.67 -3.23
N PRO A 706 -11.73 11.94 -1.92
CA PRO A 706 -12.61 13.00 -1.42
C PRO A 706 -12.09 14.42 -1.62
N THR A 707 -10.79 14.62 -1.86
CA THR A 707 -10.18 15.97 -1.81
C THR A 707 -9.69 16.49 -3.15
N ARG A 708 -9.05 15.67 -3.95
CA ARG A 708 -8.53 16.03 -5.28
C ARG A 708 -8.82 14.91 -6.26
N LYS A 709 -9.31 15.29 -7.43
CA LYS A 709 -9.73 14.36 -8.46
C LYS A 709 -8.79 14.48 -9.65
N TYR A 710 -8.00 13.42 -9.87
CA TYR A 710 -7.12 13.36 -11.04
C TYR A 710 -7.77 12.51 -12.10
N PHE A 711 -7.71 13.00 -13.34
CA PHE A 711 -8.30 12.30 -14.47
C PHE A 711 -7.74 10.87 -14.62
N THR A 712 -6.43 10.71 -14.42
CA THR A 712 -5.78 9.37 -14.46
C THR A 712 -6.27 8.40 -13.40
N ASP A 713 -6.61 8.91 -12.20
CA ASP A 713 -7.18 8.05 -11.15
C ASP A 713 -8.60 7.62 -11.52
N PHE A 714 -9.36 8.51 -12.17
CA PHE A 714 -10.69 8.19 -12.66
C PHE A 714 -10.64 7.18 -13.82
N GLU A 715 -9.71 7.35 -14.78
CA GLU A 715 -9.50 6.36 -15.84
C GLU A 715 -9.16 4.96 -15.27
N ASN A 716 -8.22 4.88 -14.33
CA ASN A 716 -7.86 3.62 -13.68
C ASN A 716 -9.04 3.05 -12.88
N PHE A 717 -9.80 3.92 -12.21
CA PHE A 717 -11.01 3.54 -11.50
C PHE A 717 -12.03 2.88 -12.44
N LEU A 718 -12.28 3.45 -13.62
CA LEU A 718 -13.19 2.87 -14.59
C LEU A 718 -12.69 1.56 -15.19
N LEU A 719 -11.39 1.46 -15.51
CA LEU A 719 -10.79 0.25 -16.06
C LEU A 719 -10.87 -0.96 -15.11
N GLU A 720 -10.75 -0.71 -13.81
CA GLU A 720 -10.81 -1.76 -12.79
C GLU A 720 -12.23 -2.06 -12.30
N SER A 721 -13.22 -1.25 -12.71
CA SER A 721 -14.61 -1.35 -12.26
C SER A 721 -15.48 -2.12 -13.22
N GLN A 722 -16.45 -2.85 -12.66
CA GLN A 722 -17.50 -3.54 -13.41
C GLN A 722 -18.85 -2.84 -13.20
N ILE A 723 -19.81 -3.08 -14.10
CA ILE A 723 -21.17 -2.53 -13.97
C ILE A 723 -21.79 -2.91 -12.62
N GLU A 724 -21.54 -4.14 -12.19
CA GLU A 724 -22.05 -4.71 -10.97
C GLU A 724 -21.63 -3.94 -9.71
N ASP A 725 -20.45 -3.30 -9.73
CA ASP A 725 -19.92 -2.53 -8.61
C ASP A 725 -20.78 -1.31 -8.26
N PHE A 726 -21.53 -0.79 -9.23
CA PHE A 726 -22.34 0.44 -9.09
C PHE A 726 -23.85 0.17 -9.14
N THR A 727 -24.24 -1.06 -9.36
CA THR A 727 -25.64 -1.47 -9.38
C THR A 727 -26.13 -1.81 -7.98
N ARG A 728 -26.36 -0.80 -7.13
CA ARG A 728 -27.04 -1.02 -5.84
C ARG A 728 -28.55 -1.06 -6.08
N SER A 729 -29.21 -2.13 -5.63
CA SER A 729 -30.68 -2.20 -5.63
C SER A 729 -31.23 -1.23 -4.58
N LYS A 730 -32.18 -0.36 -5.00
CA LYS A 730 -33.05 0.34 -4.05
C LYS A 730 -34.07 -0.68 -3.52
N ASP A 731 -34.46 -0.58 -2.27
CA ASP A 731 -35.39 -1.55 -1.59
C ASP A 731 -36.71 -1.85 -2.35
N SER A 732 -37.03 -1.07 -3.36
CA SER A 732 -38.25 -1.20 -4.16
C SER A 732 -38.03 -1.79 -5.57
N GLU A 733 -36.80 -2.02 -5.99
CA GLU A 733 -36.49 -2.53 -7.34
C GLU A 733 -36.27 -4.04 -7.34
N VAL A 734 -36.84 -4.69 -8.37
CA VAL A 734 -36.56 -6.12 -8.62
C VAL A 734 -35.31 -6.20 -9.48
N VAL A 735 -34.30 -6.94 -8.97
CA VAL A 735 -33.08 -7.19 -9.74
C VAL A 735 -33.28 -8.43 -10.61
N VAL A 736 -32.91 -8.36 -11.88
CA VAL A 736 -32.89 -9.49 -12.81
C VAL A 736 -31.46 -9.68 -13.30
N SER A 737 -30.93 -10.89 -13.13
CA SER A 737 -29.54 -11.19 -13.46
C SER A 737 -29.36 -12.65 -13.87
N THR A 738 -28.20 -12.97 -14.44
CA THR A 738 -27.78 -14.35 -14.57
C THR A 738 -27.17 -14.86 -13.27
N ILE A 739 -27.17 -16.18 -13.07
CA ILE A 739 -26.59 -16.83 -11.90
C ILE A 739 -25.13 -16.41 -11.68
N HIS A 740 -24.33 -16.36 -12.74
CA HIS A 740 -22.93 -15.97 -12.67
C HIS A 740 -22.72 -14.51 -12.18
N LYS A 741 -23.58 -13.60 -12.62
CA LYS A 741 -23.50 -12.18 -12.28
C LYS A 741 -24.01 -11.84 -10.88
N ALA A 742 -24.80 -12.71 -10.30
CA ALA A 742 -25.30 -12.56 -8.93
C ALA A 742 -24.34 -13.14 -7.87
N LYS A 743 -23.20 -13.73 -8.28
CA LYS A 743 -22.19 -14.23 -7.34
C LYS A 743 -21.73 -13.08 -6.41
N GLY A 744 -21.68 -13.34 -5.11
CA GLY A 744 -21.31 -12.36 -4.10
C GLY A 744 -22.44 -11.44 -3.62
N CYS A 745 -23.58 -11.41 -4.31
CA CYS A 745 -24.76 -10.62 -3.90
C CYS A 745 -25.62 -11.34 -2.85
N GLU A 746 -26.45 -10.57 -2.14
CA GLU A 746 -27.37 -11.05 -1.10
C GLU A 746 -28.75 -10.43 -1.31
N TYR A 747 -29.81 -11.27 -1.27
CA TYR A 747 -31.20 -10.83 -1.45
C TYR A 747 -32.11 -11.57 -0.46
N ASP A 748 -33.19 -10.90 -0.03
CA ASP A 748 -34.18 -11.47 0.88
C ASP A 748 -35.06 -12.52 0.18
N ASN A 749 -35.39 -12.29 -1.10
CA ASN A 749 -36.22 -13.16 -1.92
C ASN A 749 -35.51 -13.46 -3.25
N VAL A 750 -35.31 -14.74 -3.57
CA VAL A 750 -34.63 -15.15 -4.79
C VAL A 750 -35.54 -16.08 -5.59
N TYR A 751 -35.78 -15.74 -6.85
CA TYR A 751 -36.47 -16.56 -7.82
C TYR A 751 -35.46 -17.11 -8.81
N ILE A 752 -35.41 -18.43 -8.97
CA ILE A 752 -34.46 -19.09 -9.86
C ILE A 752 -35.24 -19.72 -11.02
N SER A 753 -34.97 -19.28 -12.24
CA SER A 753 -35.46 -19.96 -13.44
C SER A 753 -34.61 -21.18 -13.75
N LEU A 754 -35.22 -22.37 -13.75
CA LEU A 754 -34.55 -23.63 -14.05
C LEU A 754 -34.52 -23.95 -15.57
N LYS A 755 -35.06 -23.05 -16.45
CA LYS A 755 -34.98 -23.23 -17.90
C LYS A 755 -33.53 -23.16 -18.36
N GLY A 756 -33.15 -24.00 -19.30
CA GLY A 756 -31.80 -24.04 -19.85
C GLY A 756 -30.76 -24.77 -19.00
N LEU A 757 -31.10 -25.14 -17.76
CA LEU A 757 -30.22 -25.95 -16.93
C LEU A 757 -30.25 -27.46 -17.34
N HIS A 758 -31.05 -27.81 -18.35
CA HIS A 758 -31.16 -29.18 -18.85
C HIS A 758 -30.10 -29.60 -19.90
N ASN A 759 -29.23 -28.66 -20.35
CA ASN A 759 -28.18 -28.98 -21.32
C ASN A 759 -26.82 -29.30 -20.66
N VAL A 760 -26.87 -29.72 -19.43
CA VAL A 760 -25.69 -30.16 -18.69
C VAL A 760 -25.35 -31.60 -19.16
N THR A 761 -24.11 -31.87 -19.50
CA THR A 761 -23.58 -33.12 -20.06
C THR A 761 -23.92 -34.35 -19.20
N ASP A 762 -23.87 -35.57 -19.76
CA ASP A 762 -24.21 -36.79 -19.05
C ASP A 762 -23.42 -37.08 -17.76
N GLN A 763 -22.26 -36.43 -17.57
CA GLN A 763 -21.53 -36.46 -16.32
C GLN A 763 -22.12 -35.54 -15.24
N GLU A 764 -22.88 -34.53 -15.63
CA GLU A 764 -23.62 -33.62 -14.77
C GLU A 764 -25.07 -34.06 -14.55
N ARG A 765 -25.54 -35.10 -15.24
CA ARG A 765 -26.87 -35.73 -15.10
C ARG A 765 -27.09 -36.48 -13.78
N GLY A 766 -26.12 -36.52 -12.88
CA GLY A 766 -26.32 -36.89 -11.47
C GLY A 766 -27.38 -36.03 -10.75
N TRP A 767 -27.86 -34.97 -11.41
CA TRP A 767 -28.88 -34.01 -10.96
C TRP A 767 -30.25 -34.29 -11.62
N SER A 768 -30.58 -35.57 -11.90
CA SER A 768 -31.95 -35.86 -12.33
C SER A 768 -32.89 -35.54 -11.17
N MET A 769 -33.92 -34.74 -11.44
CA MET A 769 -35.06 -34.49 -10.55
C MET A 769 -35.91 -35.75 -10.34
N SER A 770 -35.34 -36.86 -9.98
CA SER A 770 -36.02 -38.04 -9.55
C SER A 770 -35.69 -38.29 -8.10
N GLU A 771 -36.35 -37.51 -7.23
CA GLU A 771 -36.85 -37.84 -5.89
C GLU A 771 -37.24 -36.56 -5.13
#